data_516a143991f6c0bd73d722a06f7822e9
#
_entry.id   516a143991f6c0bd73d722a06f7822e9
#
_cell.length_a   1.000
_cell.length_b   1.000
_cell.length_c   1.000
_cell.angle_alpha   90.00
_cell.angle_beta   90.00
_cell.angle_gamma   90.00
#
_symmetry.space_group_name_H-M   'P 1'
#
loop_
_entity.id
_entity.type
_entity.pdbx_description
1 polymer ?
#
loop_
_entity_poly.entity_id
_entity_poly.type
_entity_poly.pdbx_seq_one_letter_code
_entity_poly.pdbx_strand_id
1 'polypeptide(L)'
;TLSLALESPYYIKNAVSDRVLKARELVLSQTHQGSALPASADAAAASLEYGHGRLGVDQVTAGGFDNLALLSNGLLSFDGDVSLNMGQSLRLYSGALNLSDSAAANSRVDLSAPYLLLAGILAPLEAKDQYVRPVSTGTPSQQATQAQFNASGNLIDVRGNVVFGSKGTLRQADNSLLSVERRGFDHVQLTSQGDLRFLAGAGADVIAKGISTQLLTQGDMTLRAAQLYPGTEVGARVIAGYLNDISGTSINFDPTRTLAIGRTGQGEAPVPYSAFGCLQLGAANIQQGGVVRAPLGLIEIGNLGASKVELLPGSLTSVSGKGLVLPYGGTVDGQVYKYNGKTVTFLGQGALVNENSDLSVGVILGGKSVQVQPDATVDLSGGGELLGAGFISGRGGSTDARYSPLVQIGANGSFILPGLGSNPIYAIVPGVQPGYAPVAPEGGAVDPLIGQQITIGAGVPGLAAGTYTLMPSTYALMPGAFRVEINGLAGLGTEGATQPLRNGSWSTAGRLSIAHTGISNSVASQLILTSADTLRRYSQYNETGYAQFALADAAKLGVPRPMLPVDAKTLKLALEPGAGADAFSFKGIGRFDAAAGGYGGTVAVLNMGSGNIEVVAAGKSATQGFNGVTLDADSLNAMGAARLMLGGLTLVKYGQGGNYITVAEGVNTPKGSITLREGATLAAPEVFLVSNTGEIVLEQGASINTLGRGKASYDARDGFTYQVANMLAVSNGLLNVISKAQAGGQTSGGIRLGVCASAPCSGQTALYSDGSLVALTDNAFELGDQVRYGTRHLNLGLNNINVGSPEALAAAAAGNRLPSGMTLTQQLLDRLLRGDTQVG
;
A
#
# COMPACT_ATOMS: atom_id res chain seq x y z
N THR A 1 8.31 32.08 -12.06
CA THR A 1 8.04 31.41 -10.77
C THR A 1 7.86 32.47 -9.67
N LEU A 2 6.79 32.34 -8.90
CA LEU A 2 6.58 33.07 -7.66
C LEU A 2 6.62 32.06 -6.50
N SER A 3 7.41 32.33 -5.47
CA SER A 3 7.43 31.56 -4.24
C SER A 3 7.27 32.48 -3.05
N LEU A 4 6.25 32.24 -2.24
CA LEU A 4 5.98 32.99 -1.02
C LEU A 4 5.98 32.03 0.17
N ALA A 5 6.75 32.35 1.19
CA ALA A 5 6.91 31.48 2.34
C ALA A 5 6.77 32.25 3.67
N LEU A 6 5.90 31.77 4.54
CA LEU A 6 5.88 32.08 5.97
C LEU A 6 6.62 30.97 6.71
N GLU A 7 7.96 30.92 6.54
CA GLU A 7 8.76 29.75 6.96
C GLU A 7 8.91 29.61 8.47
N SER A 8 9.04 30.73 9.19
CA SER A 8 9.27 30.64 10.62
C SER A 8 8.04 30.06 11.32
N PRO A 9 8.12 28.85 11.89
CA PRO A 9 6.99 28.26 12.61
C PRO A 9 6.79 28.89 14.00
N TYR A 10 7.70 29.75 14.44
CA TYR A 10 7.75 30.28 15.80
C TYR A 10 7.76 31.79 15.82
N TYR A 11 7.23 32.38 16.90
CA TYR A 11 7.41 33.77 17.22
C TYR A 11 8.60 33.94 18.17
N ILE A 12 9.44 34.97 17.96
CA ILE A 12 10.51 35.29 18.90
C ILE A 12 9.87 35.83 20.19
N LYS A 13 10.02 35.10 21.29
CA LYS A 13 9.35 35.37 22.56
C LYS A 13 9.48 36.84 23.00
N ASN A 14 10.67 37.41 22.94
CA ASN A 14 10.92 38.76 23.37
C ASN A 14 10.33 39.85 22.43
N ALA A 15 10.08 39.49 21.16
CA ALA A 15 9.50 40.42 20.18
C ALA A 15 7.95 40.50 20.27
N VAL A 16 7.33 39.57 20.99
CA VAL A 16 5.87 39.43 21.02
C VAL A 16 5.29 39.31 22.43
N SER A 17 6.09 39.57 23.46
CA SER A 17 5.69 39.48 24.87
C SER A 17 4.44 40.30 25.24
N ASP A 18 4.22 41.40 24.55
CA ASP A 18 3.13 42.35 24.83
C ASP A 18 1.92 42.13 23.90
N ARG A 19 1.93 41.10 23.09
CA ARG A 19 0.88 40.85 22.08
C ARG A 19 0.18 39.51 22.28
N VAL A 20 -1.11 39.44 22.03
CA VAL A 20 -1.81 38.18 21.82
C VAL A 20 -1.40 37.63 20.49
N LEU A 21 -0.77 36.44 20.51
CA LEU A 21 -0.31 35.79 19.30
C LEU A 21 -1.48 35.16 18.55
N LYS A 22 -1.55 35.44 17.25
CA LYS A 22 -2.47 34.78 16.32
C LYS A 22 -1.73 33.62 15.61
N ALA A 23 -2.48 32.67 15.09
CA ALA A 23 -1.90 31.62 14.24
C ALA A 23 -1.20 32.26 13.03
N ARG A 24 -0.04 31.71 12.64
CA ARG A 24 0.55 32.08 11.35
C ARG A 24 -0.35 31.61 10.23
N GLU A 25 -0.73 32.51 9.34
CA GLU A 25 -1.72 32.24 8.32
C GLU A 25 -1.39 32.98 7.04
N LEU A 26 -1.34 32.25 5.93
CA LEU A 26 -1.30 32.82 4.59
C LEU A 26 -2.70 32.70 3.98
N VAL A 27 -3.29 33.84 3.62
CA VAL A 27 -4.66 33.92 3.08
C VAL A 27 -4.61 34.21 1.58
N LEU A 28 -5.24 33.36 0.79
CA LEU A 28 -5.44 33.56 -0.64
C LEU A 28 -6.88 33.98 -0.90
N SER A 29 -7.04 35.12 -1.62
CA SER A 29 -8.33 35.65 -2.04
C SER A 29 -8.38 35.82 -3.55
N GLN A 30 -9.59 35.93 -4.16
CA GLN A 30 -9.72 36.15 -5.60
C GLN A 30 -9.16 37.53 -6.01
N THR A 31 -9.50 38.55 -5.25
CA THR A 31 -9.02 39.90 -5.44
C THR A 31 -8.19 40.31 -4.25
N HIS A 32 -7.11 41.03 -4.49
CA HIS A 32 -6.26 41.53 -3.42
C HIS A 32 -7.07 42.39 -2.43
N GLN A 33 -6.99 42.01 -1.17
CA GLN A 33 -7.61 42.73 -0.06
C GLN A 33 -6.49 43.29 0.83
N GLY A 34 -6.18 44.55 0.68
CA GLY A 34 -5.14 45.18 1.49
C GLY A 34 -5.14 46.67 1.34
N SER A 35 -4.70 47.35 2.37
CA SER A 35 -4.44 48.78 2.33
C SER A 35 -3.22 49.10 1.47
N ALA A 36 -3.12 50.30 0.93
CA ALA A 36 -1.86 50.77 0.33
C ALA A 36 -0.73 50.58 1.36
N LEU A 37 0.51 50.30 0.86
CA LEU A 37 1.68 50.22 1.72
C LEU A 37 1.78 51.46 2.60
N PRO A 38 1.98 51.29 3.92
CA PRO A 38 2.14 52.41 4.82
C PRO A 38 3.34 53.32 4.42
N ALA A 39 3.18 54.62 4.59
CA ALA A 39 4.20 55.58 4.20
C ALA A 39 5.47 55.57 5.10
N SER A 40 5.43 54.89 6.25
CA SER A 40 6.55 54.77 7.17
C SER A 40 6.59 53.44 7.86
N ALA A 41 7.78 53.04 8.40
CA ALA A 41 7.95 51.81 9.16
C ALA A 41 7.09 51.79 10.43
N ASP A 42 6.88 52.93 11.10
CA ASP A 42 6.06 53.02 12.29
C ASP A 42 4.56 52.84 11.97
N ALA A 43 4.09 53.41 10.86
CA ALA A 43 2.73 53.17 10.39
C ALA A 43 2.50 51.73 9.97
N ALA A 44 3.51 51.08 9.38
CA ALA A 44 3.50 49.66 9.05
C ALA A 44 3.40 48.79 10.32
N ALA A 45 4.22 49.05 11.32
CA ALA A 45 4.21 48.35 12.59
C ALA A 45 2.87 48.46 13.34
N ALA A 46 2.17 49.60 13.20
CA ALA A 46 0.87 49.82 13.82
C ALA A 46 -0.30 49.16 13.05
N SER A 47 -0.20 49.01 11.72
CA SER A 47 -1.29 48.53 10.86
C SER A 47 -1.23 47.06 10.43
N LEU A 48 -0.04 46.41 10.48
CA LEU A 48 0.15 45.05 10.04
C LEU A 48 -0.20 44.02 11.13
N GLU A 49 -0.97 43.02 10.76
CA GLU A 49 -1.18 41.85 11.63
C GLU A 49 0.06 40.97 11.63
N TYR A 50 0.65 40.77 12.81
CA TYR A 50 1.84 39.94 12.93
C TYR A 50 1.56 38.46 12.62
N GLY A 51 2.30 37.91 11.65
CA GLY A 51 2.17 36.51 11.25
C GLY A 51 1.10 36.23 10.20
N HIS A 52 0.41 37.23 9.69
CA HIS A 52 -0.55 37.11 8.60
C HIS A 52 0.00 37.65 7.27
N GLY A 53 -0.14 36.85 6.21
CA GLY A 53 0.12 37.23 4.82
C GLY A 53 -1.16 37.13 4.00
N ARG A 54 -1.36 38.07 3.07
CA ARG A 54 -2.49 38.09 2.13
C ARG A 54 -1.98 38.17 0.69
N LEU A 55 -2.56 37.33 -0.19
CA LEU A 55 -2.23 37.30 -1.62
C LEU A 55 -3.53 37.23 -2.42
N GLY A 56 -3.63 38.08 -3.45
CA GLY A 56 -4.73 38.03 -4.43
C GLY A 56 -4.36 37.17 -5.65
N VAL A 57 -5.31 36.43 -6.19
CA VAL A 57 -5.15 35.74 -7.49
C VAL A 57 -4.91 36.76 -8.60
N ASP A 58 -5.56 37.93 -8.54
CA ASP A 58 -5.35 39.02 -9.46
C ASP A 58 -3.88 39.52 -9.50
N GLN A 59 -3.19 39.54 -8.36
CA GLN A 59 -1.77 39.87 -8.28
C GLN A 59 -0.89 38.77 -8.93
N VAL A 60 -1.18 37.50 -8.69
CA VAL A 60 -0.48 36.36 -9.30
C VAL A 60 -0.64 36.42 -10.82
N THR A 61 -1.86 36.67 -11.29
CA THR A 61 -2.18 36.73 -12.73
C THR A 61 -1.51 37.92 -13.38
N ALA A 62 -1.55 39.11 -12.76
CA ALA A 62 -0.88 40.31 -13.25
C ALA A 62 0.64 40.13 -13.32
N GLY A 63 1.22 39.33 -12.45
CA GLY A 63 2.65 39.00 -12.45
C GLY A 63 3.08 38.07 -13.57
N GLY A 64 2.16 37.40 -14.26
CA GLY A 64 2.43 36.49 -15.38
C GLY A 64 3.28 35.26 -15.00
N PHE A 65 3.06 34.70 -13.82
CA PHE A 65 3.83 33.53 -13.32
C PHE A 65 3.23 32.22 -13.79
N ASP A 66 4.04 31.31 -14.35
CA ASP A 66 3.65 29.94 -14.68
C ASP A 66 3.70 28.99 -13.48
N ASN A 67 4.54 29.31 -12.51
CA ASN A 67 4.74 28.50 -11.30
C ASN A 67 4.44 29.33 -10.06
N LEU A 68 3.62 28.77 -9.17
CA LEU A 68 3.34 29.34 -7.85
C LEU A 68 3.65 28.30 -6.76
N ALA A 69 4.42 28.71 -5.77
CA ALA A 69 4.64 27.95 -4.55
C ALA A 69 4.25 28.80 -3.34
N LEU A 70 3.31 28.31 -2.56
CA LEU A 70 2.85 28.93 -1.31
C LEU A 70 3.22 28.03 -0.15
N LEU A 71 3.96 28.55 0.82
CA LEU A 71 4.37 27.83 2.01
C LEU A 71 3.92 28.57 3.26
N SER A 72 3.20 27.88 4.14
CA SER A 72 2.89 28.38 5.49
C SER A 72 3.12 27.28 6.51
N ASN A 73 4.04 27.50 7.44
CA ASN A 73 4.25 26.59 8.57
C ASN A 73 3.10 26.64 9.61
N GLY A 74 2.07 27.40 9.37
CA GLY A 74 0.82 27.42 10.11
C GLY A 74 -0.34 27.02 9.23
N LEU A 75 -1.22 27.97 8.95
CA LEU A 75 -2.42 27.78 8.18
C LEU A 75 -2.28 28.39 6.78
N LEU A 76 -2.83 27.73 5.78
CA LEU A 76 -3.09 28.31 4.48
C LEU A 76 -4.60 28.34 4.28
N SER A 77 -5.17 29.54 4.16
CA SER A 77 -6.62 29.75 4.17
C SER A 77 -7.08 30.43 2.89
N PHE A 78 -8.31 30.11 2.47
CA PHE A 78 -8.96 30.71 1.32
C PHE A 78 -10.07 31.63 1.79
N ASP A 79 -10.08 32.86 1.27
CA ASP A 79 -11.04 33.89 1.65
C ASP A 79 -12.10 34.08 0.58
N GLY A 80 -13.24 33.44 0.75
CA GLY A 80 -14.34 33.42 -0.21
C GLY A 80 -14.10 32.48 -1.39
N ASP A 81 -14.75 32.81 -2.52
CA ASP A 81 -14.55 32.04 -3.75
C ASP A 81 -13.18 32.35 -4.35
N VAL A 82 -12.42 31.32 -4.67
CA VAL A 82 -11.08 31.44 -5.24
C VAL A 82 -10.95 30.53 -6.47
N SER A 83 -10.59 31.12 -7.60
CA SER A 83 -10.30 30.40 -8.84
C SER A 83 -8.90 30.77 -9.34
N LEU A 84 -7.99 29.78 -9.32
CA LEU A 84 -6.58 29.98 -9.70
C LEU A 84 -6.17 28.92 -10.72
N ASN A 85 -5.62 29.38 -11.85
CA ASN A 85 -5.06 28.54 -12.90
C ASN A 85 -3.60 28.91 -13.17
N MET A 86 -2.69 27.95 -13.04
CA MET A 86 -1.26 28.15 -13.27
C MET A 86 -0.78 27.43 -14.54
N GLY A 87 0.10 28.06 -15.31
CA GLY A 87 0.58 27.54 -16.60
C GLY A 87 1.46 26.29 -16.49
N GLN A 88 2.16 26.09 -15.37
CA GLN A 88 3.07 24.95 -15.18
C GLN A 88 2.83 24.23 -13.86
N SER A 89 2.92 24.91 -12.71
CA SER A 89 2.78 24.23 -11.43
C SER A 89 2.16 25.10 -10.34
N LEU A 90 1.40 24.43 -9.47
CA LEU A 90 0.92 24.97 -8.21
C LEU A 90 1.37 24.05 -7.07
N ARG A 91 2.05 24.62 -6.09
CA ARG A 91 2.57 23.89 -4.94
C ARG A 91 2.11 24.54 -3.65
N LEU A 92 1.35 23.82 -2.87
CA LEU A 92 0.82 24.26 -1.58
C LEU A 92 1.49 23.47 -0.47
N TYR A 93 2.24 24.17 0.37
CA TYR A 93 2.88 23.60 1.56
C TYR A 93 2.23 24.20 2.79
N SER A 94 1.50 23.40 3.57
CA SER A 94 0.78 23.92 4.72
C SER A 94 0.53 22.85 5.78
N GLY A 95 0.45 23.28 7.04
CA GLY A 95 -0.02 22.44 8.11
C GLY A 95 -1.51 22.09 7.99
N ALA A 96 -2.32 22.99 7.42
CA ALA A 96 -3.71 22.73 7.07
C ALA A 96 -4.21 23.69 5.98
N LEU A 97 -5.12 23.18 5.14
CA LEU A 97 -5.84 23.94 4.12
C LEU A 97 -7.25 24.25 4.62
N ASN A 98 -7.61 25.53 4.71
CA ASN A 98 -8.81 25.94 5.41
C ASN A 98 -9.59 27.04 4.67
N LEU A 99 -10.81 27.31 5.16
CA LEU A 99 -11.45 28.60 4.93
C LEU A 99 -10.93 29.62 5.95
N SER A 100 -10.79 30.89 5.53
CA SER A 100 -10.54 31.97 6.48
C SER A 100 -11.74 32.21 7.40
N ASP A 101 -11.54 32.91 8.51
CA ASP A 101 -12.64 33.22 9.42
C ASP A 101 -13.75 34.08 8.77
N SER A 102 -13.35 34.94 7.81
CA SER A 102 -14.23 35.84 7.05
C SER A 102 -14.96 35.16 5.89
N ALA A 103 -14.49 34.00 5.43
CA ALA A 103 -15.07 33.32 4.28
C ALA A 103 -16.50 32.83 4.54
N ALA A 104 -17.35 32.88 3.52
CA ALA A 104 -18.68 32.31 3.58
C ALA A 104 -18.62 30.77 3.73
N ALA A 105 -19.57 30.18 4.45
CA ALA A 105 -19.62 28.75 4.70
C ALA A 105 -19.83 27.91 3.42
N ASN A 106 -20.28 28.50 2.33
CA ASN A 106 -20.49 27.87 1.01
C ASN A 106 -19.47 28.28 -0.04
N SER A 107 -18.31 28.79 0.37
CA SER A 107 -17.23 29.21 -0.54
C SER A 107 -16.75 28.07 -1.41
N ARG A 108 -16.32 28.42 -2.63
CA ARG A 108 -15.79 27.48 -3.60
C ARG A 108 -14.34 27.80 -3.96
N VAL A 109 -13.47 26.82 -3.84
CA VAL A 109 -12.06 26.91 -4.20
C VAL A 109 -11.80 25.99 -5.39
N ASP A 110 -11.39 26.58 -6.52
CA ASP A 110 -11.05 25.86 -7.75
C ASP A 110 -9.60 26.15 -8.14
N LEU A 111 -8.74 25.15 -8.03
CA LEU A 111 -7.31 25.25 -8.32
C LEU A 111 -6.95 24.35 -9.50
N SER A 112 -6.15 24.87 -10.45
CA SER A 112 -5.70 24.06 -11.59
C SER A 112 -4.27 24.40 -11.99
N ALA A 113 -3.52 23.36 -12.35
CA ALA A 113 -2.20 23.44 -12.94
C ALA A 113 -1.83 22.11 -13.59
N PRO A 114 -0.98 22.06 -14.62
CA PRO A 114 -0.44 20.80 -15.14
C PRO A 114 0.17 19.91 -14.05
N TYR A 115 0.94 20.49 -13.13
CA TYR A 115 1.41 19.81 -11.91
C TYR A 115 0.87 20.48 -10.66
N LEU A 116 0.29 19.67 -9.78
CA LEU A 116 -0.23 20.14 -8.50
C LEU A 116 0.37 19.33 -7.35
N LEU A 117 0.90 20.04 -6.35
CA LEU A 117 1.44 19.46 -5.12
C LEU A 117 0.65 19.95 -3.91
N LEU A 118 0.13 19.02 -3.13
CA LEU A 118 -0.37 19.26 -1.78
C LEU A 118 0.62 18.65 -0.79
N ALA A 119 1.26 19.48 0.03
CA ALA A 119 2.25 19.01 0.98
C ALA A 119 1.91 19.49 2.39
N GLY A 120 1.79 18.53 3.31
CA GLY A 120 1.71 18.81 4.73
C GLY A 120 3.09 19.18 5.27
N ILE A 121 3.11 20.17 6.14
CA ILE A 121 4.32 20.60 6.85
C ILE A 121 4.27 20.04 8.26
N LEU A 122 5.37 19.40 8.67
CA LEU A 122 5.56 19.01 10.05
C LEU A 122 6.04 20.23 10.84
N ALA A 123 5.44 20.44 12.01
CA ALA A 123 5.99 21.38 12.96
C ALA A 123 7.43 20.97 13.31
N PRO A 124 8.44 21.82 13.12
CA PRO A 124 9.80 21.49 13.49
C PRO A 124 9.89 21.14 14.97
N LEU A 125 10.87 20.29 15.32
CA LEU A 125 11.21 19.97 16.69
C LEU A 125 11.44 21.25 17.52
N GLU A 126 11.04 21.24 18.79
CA GLU A 126 11.14 22.37 19.70
C GLU A 126 12.52 23.03 19.67
N ALA A 127 12.56 24.29 19.26
CA ALA A 127 13.72 25.12 19.54
C ALA A 127 13.68 25.49 21.03
N LYS A 128 14.72 25.16 21.75
CA LYS A 128 14.79 25.40 23.19
C LYS A 128 14.60 26.90 23.48
N ASP A 129 13.61 27.20 24.30
CA ASP A 129 13.42 28.43 25.11
C ASP A 129 13.23 29.79 24.41
N GLN A 130 13.30 29.90 23.09
CA GLN A 130 13.24 31.20 22.40
C GLN A 130 11.96 31.46 21.60
N TYR A 131 11.10 30.46 21.39
CA TYR A 131 10.02 30.54 20.44
C TYR A 131 8.71 30.00 20.99
N VAL A 132 7.61 30.59 20.55
CA VAL A 132 6.26 30.13 20.85
C VAL A 132 5.84 29.13 19.78
N ARG A 133 5.32 27.98 20.20
CA ARG A 133 4.92 26.89 19.30
C ARG A 133 3.80 27.28 18.35
N PRO A 134 3.86 26.84 17.09
CA PRO A 134 2.74 27.01 16.16
C PRO A 134 1.52 26.17 16.58
N VAL A 135 0.39 26.46 15.95
CA VAL A 135 -0.83 25.66 16.11
C VAL A 135 -0.57 24.23 15.69
N SER A 136 -1.02 23.28 16.50
CA SER A 136 -1.13 21.90 16.06
C SER A 136 -2.30 21.78 15.07
N THR A 137 -2.02 21.36 13.84
CA THR A 137 -3.00 21.32 12.74
C THR A 137 -3.39 19.90 12.32
N GLY A 138 -3.02 18.90 13.13
CA GLY A 138 -3.25 17.49 12.81
C GLY A 138 -4.69 16.99 12.90
N THR A 139 -5.61 17.79 13.46
CA THR A 139 -7.02 17.44 13.65
C THR A 139 -7.90 18.35 12.82
N PRO A 140 -8.81 17.84 11.96
CA PRO A 140 -9.77 18.63 11.22
C PRO A 140 -10.77 19.33 12.16
N SER A 141 -11.21 20.52 11.78
CA SER A 141 -12.36 21.19 12.44
C SER A 141 -13.63 20.38 12.18
N GLN A 142 -14.51 20.36 13.19
CA GLN A 142 -15.84 19.76 13.07
C GLN A 142 -16.94 20.83 12.87
N GLN A 143 -16.58 22.09 12.58
CA GLN A 143 -17.55 23.13 12.27
C GLN A 143 -18.28 22.84 10.96
N ALA A 144 -19.59 23.05 10.96
CA ALA A 144 -20.42 22.86 9.78
C ALA A 144 -19.99 23.77 8.63
N THR A 145 -19.95 23.21 7.42
CA THR A 145 -19.57 23.87 6.19
C THR A 145 -20.34 23.29 5.02
N GLN A 146 -20.49 24.05 3.95
CA GLN A 146 -20.99 23.64 2.63
C GLN A 146 -19.97 23.95 1.54
N ALA A 147 -18.77 24.35 1.92
CA ALA A 147 -17.70 24.75 1.02
C ALA A 147 -17.15 23.57 0.23
N GLN A 148 -16.63 23.87 -0.95
CA GLN A 148 -16.06 22.91 -1.86
C GLN A 148 -14.59 23.28 -2.17
N PHE A 149 -13.73 22.26 -2.18
CA PHE A 149 -12.35 22.37 -2.62
C PHE A 149 -12.13 21.45 -3.82
N ASN A 150 -11.80 22.02 -4.96
CA ASN A 150 -11.53 21.32 -6.19
C ASN A 150 -10.10 21.62 -6.66
N ALA A 151 -9.31 20.58 -6.90
CA ALA A 151 -7.97 20.72 -7.47
C ALA A 151 -7.82 19.78 -8.68
N SER A 152 -7.32 20.31 -9.80
CA SER A 152 -7.21 19.56 -11.05
C SER A 152 -5.86 19.75 -11.72
N GLY A 153 -5.35 18.67 -12.35
CA GLY A 153 -4.06 18.71 -13.04
C GLY A 153 -3.82 17.49 -13.93
N ASN A 154 -2.64 17.44 -14.54
CA ASN A 154 -2.17 16.26 -15.26
C ASN A 154 -1.44 15.28 -14.35
N LEU A 155 -0.83 15.78 -13.27
CA LEU A 155 -0.24 15.02 -12.19
C LEU A 155 -0.56 15.71 -10.86
N ILE A 156 -1.03 14.94 -9.88
CA ILE A 156 -1.21 15.41 -8.51
C ILE A 156 -0.34 14.58 -7.57
N ASP A 157 0.50 15.25 -6.79
CA ASP A 157 1.28 14.66 -5.72
C ASP A 157 0.75 15.09 -4.36
N VAL A 158 0.66 14.15 -3.43
CA VAL A 158 0.34 14.38 -2.02
C VAL A 158 1.52 13.94 -1.18
N ARG A 159 1.99 14.81 -0.26
CA ARG A 159 3.12 14.52 0.64
C ARG A 159 2.81 14.93 2.07
N GLY A 160 3.26 14.13 3.03
CA GLY A 160 3.11 14.46 4.45
C GLY A 160 1.65 14.55 4.91
N ASN A 161 1.41 15.25 6.00
CA ASN A 161 0.08 15.34 6.61
C ASN A 161 -0.73 16.49 6.01
N VAL A 162 -1.55 16.22 5.00
CA VAL A 162 -2.46 17.19 4.37
C VAL A 162 -3.83 17.10 5.01
N VAL A 163 -4.24 18.14 5.72
CA VAL A 163 -5.49 18.22 6.47
C VAL A 163 -6.36 19.34 5.94
N PHE A 164 -7.64 19.10 5.75
CA PHE A 164 -8.64 20.10 5.37
C PHE A 164 -9.45 20.53 6.58
N GLY A 165 -9.33 21.82 6.93
CA GLY A 165 -9.81 22.36 8.20
C GLY A 165 -8.85 22.06 9.34
N SER A 166 -8.89 22.86 10.39
CA SER A 166 -7.99 22.66 11.51
C SER A 166 -8.63 23.04 12.84
N LYS A 167 -8.29 22.27 13.86
CA LYS A 167 -8.59 22.54 15.26
C LYS A 167 -7.35 22.27 16.09
N GLY A 168 -6.93 23.27 16.85
CA GLY A 168 -5.73 23.13 17.66
C GLY A 168 -5.59 24.26 18.67
N THR A 169 -4.43 24.35 19.28
CA THR A 169 -4.11 25.36 20.28
C THR A 169 -2.81 26.06 19.92
N LEU A 170 -2.76 27.35 20.15
CA LEU A 170 -1.56 28.18 20.06
C LEU A 170 -1.14 28.60 21.46
N ARG A 171 0.10 28.25 21.83
CA ARG A 171 0.65 28.68 23.11
C ARG A 171 1.06 30.16 23.02
N GLN A 172 0.54 30.97 23.94
CA GLN A 172 0.85 32.39 24.09
C GLN A 172 2.18 32.62 24.82
N ALA A 173 2.67 33.85 24.82
CA ALA A 173 3.92 34.22 25.49
C ALA A 173 3.87 34.00 27.03
N ASP A 174 2.69 34.15 27.64
CA ASP A 174 2.43 33.88 29.06
C ASP A 174 2.16 32.40 29.38
N ASN A 175 2.36 31.49 28.43
CA ASN A 175 2.05 30.07 28.46
C ASN A 175 0.55 29.70 28.47
N SER A 176 -0.37 30.66 28.40
CA SER A 176 -1.78 30.37 28.18
C SER A 176 -1.98 29.72 26.80
N LEU A 177 -3.10 29.02 26.63
CA LEU A 177 -3.44 28.35 25.36
C LEU A 177 -4.64 29.07 24.72
N LEU A 178 -4.45 29.55 23.50
CA LEU A 178 -5.51 30.07 22.65
C LEU A 178 -6.01 28.96 21.74
N SER A 179 -7.33 28.69 21.77
CA SER A 179 -7.94 27.78 20.79
C SER A 179 -7.98 28.45 19.42
N VAL A 180 -7.53 27.71 18.42
CA VAL A 180 -7.56 28.14 17.01
C VAL A 180 -8.31 27.07 16.22
N GLU A 181 -9.38 27.49 15.57
CA GLU A 181 -10.18 26.59 14.71
C GLU A 181 -10.48 27.29 13.39
N ARG A 182 -10.33 26.55 12.27
CA ARG A 182 -10.65 27.01 10.91
C ARG A 182 -11.52 25.97 10.24
N ARG A 183 -12.63 26.38 9.64
CA ARG A 183 -13.50 25.49 8.89
C ARG A 183 -12.75 24.83 7.72
N GLY A 184 -13.06 23.57 7.48
CA GLY A 184 -12.66 22.85 6.30
C GLY A 184 -13.70 22.95 5.18
N PHE A 185 -13.81 21.85 4.41
CA PHE A 185 -14.68 21.74 3.25
C PHE A 185 -15.64 20.58 3.42
N ASP A 186 -16.88 20.77 2.99
CA ASP A 186 -17.91 19.73 2.94
C ASP A 186 -17.58 18.66 1.90
N HIS A 187 -16.95 19.10 0.78
CA HIS A 187 -16.48 18.21 -0.26
C HIS A 187 -15.10 18.61 -0.76
N VAL A 188 -14.21 17.63 -0.80
CA VAL A 188 -12.84 17.74 -1.36
C VAL A 188 -12.76 16.89 -2.61
N GLN A 189 -12.41 17.48 -3.74
CA GLN A 189 -12.23 16.78 -5.01
C GLN A 189 -10.84 17.01 -5.58
N LEU A 190 -10.11 15.93 -5.84
CA LEU A 190 -8.85 15.94 -6.59
C LEU A 190 -9.03 15.21 -7.91
N THR A 191 -8.71 15.85 -9.03
CA THR A 191 -8.86 15.28 -10.36
C THR A 191 -7.55 15.36 -11.13
N SER A 192 -6.88 14.23 -11.34
CA SER A 192 -5.70 14.13 -12.19
C SER A 192 -6.05 13.47 -13.52
N GLN A 193 -5.63 14.06 -14.64
CA GLN A 193 -5.77 13.40 -15.94
C GLN A 193 -4.79 12.23 -16.11
N GLY A 194 -3.66 12.26 -15.39
CA GLY A 194 -2.71 11.18 -15.23
C GLY A 194 -2.78 10.56 -13.83
N ASP A 195 -1.62 10.40 -13.21
CA ASP A 195 -1.51 9.76 -11.90
C ASP A 195 -1.87 10.70 -10.74
N LEU A 196 -2.35 10.12 -9.63
CA LEU A 196 -2.38 10.73 -8.32
C LEU A 196 -1.44 9.91 -7.43
N ARG A 197 -0.33 10.54 -6.97
CA ARG A 197 0.73 9.86 -6.23
C ARG A 197 0.78 10.31 -4.79
N PHE A 198 0.98 9.34 -3.91
CA PHE A 198 1.28 9.60 -2.50
C PHE A 198 2.78 9.38 -2.28
N LEU A 199 3.51 10.45 -1.99
CA LEU A 199 4.96 10.44 -1.84
C LEU A 199 5.35 10.69 -0.39
N ALA A 200 6.55 10.27 0.01
CA ALA A 200 7.02 10.43 1.38
C ALA A 200 7.02 11.92 1.80
N GLY A 201 6.44 12.20 2.94
CA GLY A 201 6.54 13.49 3.61
C GLY A 201 7.89 13.63 4.32
N ALA A 202 8.25 14.85 4.67
CA ALA A 202 9.40 15.10 5.54
C ALA A 202 9.08 14.62 6.97
N GLY A 203 9.92 13.77 7.55
CA GLY A 203 9.71 13.22 8.89
C GLY A 203 8.75 12.01 8.88
N ALA A 204 9.23 10.89 8.36
CA ALA A 204 8.54 9.61 8.47
C ALA A 204 8.12 9.33 9.94
N ASP A 205 7.01 8.62 10.14
CA ASP A 205 6.50 8.11 11.42
C ASP A 205 5.77 9.11 12.35
N VAL A 206 5.49 10.34 11.90
CA VAL A 206 4.81 11.34 12.75
C VAL A 206 3.28 11.16 12.75
N ILE A 207 2.70 10.59 11.71
CA ILE A 207 1.24 10.46 11.56
C ILE A 207 0.75 9.18 12.25
N ALA A 208 1.31 8.04 11.86
CA ALA A 208 1.08 6.73 12.45
C ALA A 208 2.26 5.83 12.09
N LYS A 209 2.42 4.70 12.80
CA LYS A 209 3.50 3.75 12.50
C LYS A 209 3.40 3.28 11.03
N GLY A 210 4.46 3.51 10.27
CA GLY A 210 4.52 3.17 8.83
C GLY A 210 3.75 4.10 7.90
N ILE A 211 3.12 5.17 8.39
CA ILE A 211 2.40 6.15 7.57
C ILE A 211 3.14 7.49 7.58
N SER A 212 3.70 7.86 6.45
CA SER A 212 4.42 9.12 6.24
C SER A 212 3.62 10.18 5.50
N THR A 213 2.48 9.79 4.91
CA THR A 213 1.63 10.69 4.12
C THR A 213 0.16 10.44 4.43
N GLN A 214 -0.59 11.50 4.63
CA GLN A 214 -2.02 11.43 4.92
C GLN A 214 -2.78 12.55 4.21
N LEU A 215 -3.98 12.22 3.71
CA LEU A 215 -4.96 13.15 3.18
C LEU A 215 -6.23 13.01 4.01
N LEU A 216 -6.64 14.07 4.74
CA LEU A 216 -7.64 13.97 5.80
C LEU A 216 -8.68 15.09 5.71
N THR A 217 -9.96 14.74 5.68
CA THR A 217 -11.09 15.69 5.75
C THR A 217 -12.24 15.17 6.63
N GLN A 218 -13.00 16.10 7.21
CA GLN A 218 -14.29 15.79 7.85
C GLN A 218 -15.43 15.57 6.84
N GLY A 219 -15.30 16.14 5.63
CA GLY A 219 -16.31 16.07 4.58
C GLY A 219 -16.19 14.84 3.69
N ASP A 220 -16.96 14.83 2.61
CA ASP A 220 -16.81 13.86 1.55
C ASP A 220 -15.50 14.09 0.78
N MET A 221 -14.96 13.02 0.18
CA MET A 221 -13.79 13.12 -0.68
C MET A 221 -13.98 12.35 -1.98
N THR A 222 -13.63 12.98 -3.08
CA THR A 222 -13.61 12.35 -4.41
C THR A 222 -12.22 12.44 -5.00
N LEU A 223 -11.61 11.29 -5.29
CA LEU A 223 -10.31 11.20 -5.97
C LEU A 223 -10.51 10.59 -7.36
N ARG A 224 -10.14 11.32 -8.39
CA ARG A 224 -10.22 10.86 -9.78
C ARG A 224 -8.85 10.94 -10.44
N ALA A 225 -8.40 9.84 -11.03
CA ALA A 225 -7.12 9.77 -11.71
C ALA A 225 -7.09 8.64 -12.74
N ALA A 226 -6.09 8.60 -13.61
CA ALA A 226 -5.81 7.41 -14.40
C ALA A 226 -5.47 6.24 -13.46
N GLN A 227 -4.69 6.51 -12.40
CA GLN A 227 -4.46 5.59 -11.28
C GLN A 227 -3.99 6.33 -10.02
N LEU A 228 -4.25 5.73 -8.85
CA LEU A 228 -3.77 6.17 -7.54
C LEU A 228 -2.76 5.16 -7.01
N TYR A 229 -1.62 5.63 -6.50
CA TYR A 229 -0.63 4.74 -5.88
C TYR A 229 0.32 5.45 -4.92
N PRO A 230 0.86 4.73 -3.90
CA PRO A 230 1.95 5.22 -3.07
C PRO A 230 3.30 5.05 -3.79
N GLY A 231 4.24 5.95 -3.54
CA GLY A 231 5.62 5.80 -3.98
C GLY A 231 6.31 4.57 -3.35
N THR A 232 7.53 4.27 -3.80
CA THR A 232 8.31 3.13 -3.28
C THR A 232 8.54 3.26 -1.78
N GLU A 233 8.14 2.23 -1.02
CA GLU A 233 8.19 2.16 0.45
C GLU A 233 7.41 3.27 1.19
N VAL A 234 6.50 3.95 0.53
CA VAL A 234 5.68 4.99 1.14
C VAL A 234 4.42 4.40 1.74
N GLY A 235 4.20 4.63 3.03
CA GLY A 235 2.91 4.40 3.68
C GLY A 235 2.04 5.64 3.58
N ALA A 236 0.86 5.50 2.99
CA ALA A 236 -0.09 6.58 2.78
C ALA A 236 -1.48 6.22 3.32
N ARG A 237 -2.21 7.23 3.77
CA ARG A 237 -3.57 7.10 4.30
C ARG A 237 -4.46 8.18 3.71
N VAL A 238 -5.67 7.80 3.26
CA VAL A 238 -6.72 8.71 2.79
C VAL A 238 -7.95 8.52 3.66
N ILE A 239 -8.44 9.59 4.25
CA ILE A 239 -9.57 9.56 5.19
C ILE A 239 -10.59 10.65 4.84
N ALA A 240 -11.84 10.22 4.64
CA ALA A 240 -13.00 11.10 4.51
C ALA A 240 -13.98 10.87 5.66
N GLY A 241 -14.74 11.90 6.03
CA GLY A 241 -15.73 11.81 7.09
C GLY A 241 -15.14 11.62 8.49
N TYR A 242 -13.95 12.12 8.75
CA TYR A 242 -13.27 11.95 10.05
C TYR A 242 -14.01 12.69 11.17
N LEU A 243 -14.33 11.97 12.24
CA LEU A 243 -14.84 12.57 13.48
C LEU A 243 -13.75 12.58 14.57
N ASN A 244 -13.24 11.43 14.93
CA ASN A 244 -12.15 11.30 15.91
C ASN A 244 -11.45 9.94 15.82
N ASP A 245 -10.25 9.88 16.36
CA ASP A 245 -9.48 8.64 16.51
C ASP A 245 -9.92 7.93 17.80
N ILE A 246 -10.28 6.64 17.71
CA ILE A 246 -10.64 5.80 18.85
C ILE A 246 -9.39 5.13 19.43
N SER A 247 -8.53 4.69 18.51
CA SER A 247 -7.25 4.05 18.81
C SER A 247 -6.37 4.17 17.57
N GLY A 248 -5.09 4.00 17.68
CA GLY A 248 -4.18 4.10 16.51
C GLY A 248 -4.55 3.20 15.32
N THR A 249 -5.52 2.30 15.49
CA THR A 249 -5.98 1.33 14.47
C THR A 249 -7.44 1.47 14.08
N SER A 250 -8.21 2.35 14.72
CA SER A 250 -9.66 2.52 14.48
C SER A 250 -10.05 3.99 14.56
N ILE A 251 -10.89 4.41 13.63
CA ILE A 251 -11.36 5.79 13.47
C ILE A 251 -12.88 5.81 13.52
N ASN A 252 -13.46 6.80 14.22
CA ASN A 252 -14.86 7.12 14.10
C ASN A 252 -15.10 7.96 12.84
N PHE A 253 -16.03 7.51 12.02
CA PHE A 253 -16.45 8.19 10.82
C PHE A 253 -17.89 8.71 10.95
N ASP A 254 -18.17 9.84 10.32
CA ASP A 254 -19.53 10.27 10.05
C ASP A 254 -20.21 9.23 9.13
N PRO A 255 -21.31 8.58 9.55
CA PRO A 255 -21.95 7.51 8.79
C PRO A 255 -22.52 7.97 7.43
N THR A 256 -22.72 9.27 7.25
CA THR A 256 -23.26 9.85 6.00
C THR A 256 -22.19 10.16 4.97
N ARG A 257 -20.90 10.15 5.35
CA ARG A 257 -19.79 10.59 4.48
C ARG A 257 -19.23 9.45 3.65
N THR A 258 -18.73 9.82 2.48
CA THR A 258 -18.24 8.91 1.45
C THR A 258 -16.85 9.29 0.96
N LEU A 259 -16.01 8.28 0.80
CA LEU A 259 -14.79 8.34 -0.01
C LEU A 259 -15.09 7.68 -1.37
N ALA A 260 -15.10 8.47 -2.44
CA ALA A 260 -15.31 7.99 -3.80
C ALA A 260 -14.02 8.04 -4.61
N ILE A 261 -13.68 6.94 -5.26
CA ILE A 261 -12.53 6.86 -6.17
C ILE A 261 -13.05 6.56 -7.57
N GLY A 262 -12.61 7.33 -8.56
CA GLY A 262 -13.04 7.21 -9.94
C GLY A 262 -11.87 7.27 -10.93
N ARG A 263 -12.16 6.90 -12.17
CA ARG A 263 -11.20 7.00 -13.29
C ARG A 263 -11.30 8.33 -14.01
N THR A 264 -10.16 8.79 -14.54
CA THR A 264 -10.08 9.76 -15.63
C THR A 264 -9.55 9.01 -16.85
N GLY A 265 -10.34 8.90 -17.89
CA GLY A 265 -9.98 8.14 -19.11
C GLY A 265 -10.43 6.68 -19.09
N GLN A 266 -10.39 6.05 -20.27
CA GLN A 266 -10.92 4.70 -20.52
C GLN A 266 -9.83 3.63 -20.65
N GLY A 267 -8.55 4.03 -20.81
CA GLY A 267 -7.43 3.09 -20.99
C GLY A 267 -6.95 2.49 -19.66
N GLU A 268 -6.29 1.33 -19.74
CA GLU A 268 -5.57 0.78 -18.59
C GLU A 268 -4.25 1.54 -18.43
N ALA A 269 -4.06 2.18 -17.28
CA ALA A 269 -2.81 2.84 -16.94
C ALA A 269 -1.69 1.78 -16.76
N PRO A 270 -0.46 2.05 -17.25
CA PRO A 270 0.67 1.14 -17.05
C PRO A 270 0.97 0.97 -15.56
N VAL A 271 1.55 -0.18 -15.20
CA VAL A 271 1.96 -0.42 -13.81
C VAL A 271 2.96 0.66 -13.40
N PRO A 272 2.74 1.37 -12.29
CA PRO A 272 3.61 2.46 -11.88
C PRO A 272 4.98 1.95 -11.42
N TYR A 273 6.03 2.73 -11.66
CA TYR A 273 7.39 2.44 -11.19
C TYR A 273 7.51 2.69 -9.69
N SER A 274 6.88 1.83 -8.92
CA SER A 274 6.80 1.87 -7.47
C SER A 274 6.74 0.45 -6.92
N ALA A 275 7.32 0.21 -5.76
CA ALA A 275 7.26 -1.09 -5.08
C ALA A 275 7.15 -0.91 -3.56
N PHE A 276 6.50 -1.88 -2.90
CA PHE A 276 6.41 -1.98 -1.43
C PHE A 276 5.69 -0.82 -0.73
N GLY A 277 4.94 -0.01 -1.46
CA GLY A 277 4.12 1.03 -0.86
C GLY A 277 2.89 0.47 -0.14
N CYS A 278 2.34 1.23 0.79
CA CYS A 278 1.09 0.93 1.47
C CYS A 278 0.08 2.06 1.26
N LEU A 279 -1.17 1.71 0.95
CA LEU A 279 -2.25 2.68 0.82
C LEU A 279 -3.47 2.23 1.63
N GLN A 280 -3.84 3.03 2.64
CA GLN A 280 -5.01 2.83 3.48
C GLN A 280 -6.13 3.80 3.09
N LEU A 281 -7.32 3.29 2.82
CA LEU A 281 -8.52 4.05 2.47
C LEU A 281 -9.57 3.89 3.56
N GLY A 282 -9.97 5.01 4.19
CA GLY A 282 -10.89 5.03 5.32
C GLY A 282 -12.03 6.03 5.14
N ALA A 283 -13.25 5.56 5.34
CA ALA A 283 -14.49 6.33 5.47
C ALA A 283 -15.59 5.39 5.97
N ALA A 284 -16.73 5.95 6.40
CA ALA A 284 -17.91 5.13 6.68
C ALA A 284 -18.40 4.39 5.43
N ASN A 285 -18.43 5.09 4.29
CA ASN A 285 -18.80 4.53 3.00
C ASN A 285 -17.64 4.72 2.00
N ILE A 286 -17.23 3.64 1.34
CA ILE A 286 -16.15 3.67 0.34
C ILE A 286 -16.67 3.11 -0.97
N GLN A 287 -16.52 3.90 -2.03
CA GLN A 287 -16.86 3.53 -3.40
C GLN A 287 -15.60 3.55 -4.26
N GLN A 288 -15.03 2.36 -4.52
CA GLN A 288 -13.85 2.21 -5.34
C GLN A 288 -14.26 1.89 -6.79
N GLY A 289 -14.34 2.92 -7.64
CA GLY A 289 -14.63 2.83 -9.07
C GLY A 289 -13.44 3.16 -9.98
N GLY A 290 -12.26 3.38 -9.40
CA GLY A 290 -11.05 3.78 -10.10
C GLY A 290 -10.01 2.67 -10.25
N VAL A 291 -8.77 3.08 -10.49
CA VAL A 291 -7.58 2.22 -10.49
C VAL A 291 -6.73 2.56 -9.26
N VAL A 292 -6.64 1.61 -8.34
CA VAL A 292 -5.81 1.71 -7.14
C VAL A 292 -4.73 0.64 -7.21
N ARG A 293 -3.46 1.06 -7.16
CA ARG A 293 -2.31 0.16 -7.25
C ARG A 293 -1.33 0.37 -6.10
N ALA A 294 -0.70 -0.70 -5.66
CA ALA A 294 0.47 -0.69 -4.81
C ALA A 294 1.34 -1.91 -5.18
N PRO A 295 2.12 -1.84 -6.26
CA PRO A 295 2.86 -3.00 -6.75
C PRO A 295 3.76 -3.57 -5.66
N LEU A 296 3.69 -4.88 -5.42
CA LEU A 296 4.41 -5.61 -4.37
C LEU A 296 4.19 -5.04 -2.95
N GLY A 297 3.12 -4.27 -2.76
CA GLY A 297 2.82 -3.57 -1.52
C GLY A 297 1.50 -4.00 -0.89
N LEU A 298 0.87 -3.10 -0.16
CA LEU A 298 -0.37 -3.34 0.58
C LEU A 298 -1.43 -2.28 0.25
N ILE A 299 -2.64 -2.74 -0.02
CA ILE A 299 -3.82 -1.87 -0.11
C ILE A 299 -4.81 -2.29 0.98
N GLU A 300 -5.23 -1.35 1.82
CA GLU A 300 -6.26 -1.56 2.82
C GLU A 300 -7.46 -0.69 2.52
N ILE A 301 -8.63 -1.28 2.34
CA ILE A 301 -9.89 -0.57 2.09
C ILE A 301 -10.89 -0.91 3.18
N GLY A 302 -11.27 0.10 3.96
CA GLY A 302 -12.31 -0.02 4.99
C GLY A 302 -11.87 -0.65 6.32
N ASN A 303 -10.65 -1.15 6.43
CA ASN A 303 -10.13 -1.84 7.64
C ASN A 303 -9.98 -0.90 8.86
N LEU A 304 -10.29 0.38 8.72
CA LEU A 304 -10.26 1.39 9.80
C LEU A 304 -11.63 1.59 10.47
N GLY A 305 -12.66 0.79 10.14
CA GLY A 305 -14.00 0.87 10.73
C GLY A 305 -15.10 1.28 9.72
N ALA A 306 -14.96 0.91 8.44
CA ALA A 306 -16.00 1.21 7.43
C ALA A 306 -17.31 0.45 7.71
N SER A 307 -18.43 1.11 7.42
CA SER A 307 -19.76 0.47 7.39
C SER A 307 -19.97 -0.28 6.09
N LYS A 308 -19.62 0.34 4.95
CA LYS A 308 -19.81 -0.22 3.62
C LYS A 308 -18.62 0.03 2.70
N VAL A 309 -18.18 -1.02 2.03
CA VAL A 309 -17.14 -0.97 0.98
C VAL A 309 -17.70 -1.57 -0.29
N GLU A 310 -17.67 -0.81 -1.38
CA GLU A 310 -18.11 -1.24 -2.70
C GLU A 310 -16.97 -1.10 -3.71
N LEU A 311 -16.57 -2.20 -4.34
CA LEU A 311 -15.73 -2.18 -5.53
C LEU A 311 -16.67 -2.18 -6.75
N LEU A 312 -16.69 -1.06 -7.47
CA LEU A 312 -17.65 -0.78 -8.52
C LEU A 312 -17.21 -1.41 -9.87
N PRO A 313 -18.13 -1.60 -10.83
CA PRO A 313 -17.82 -2.14 -12.16
C PRO A 313 -16.69 -1.37 -12.85
N GLY A 314 -15.75 -2.11 -13.46
CA GLY A 314 -14.59 -1.54 -14.15
C GLY A 314 -13.47 -1.04 -13.23
N SER A 315 -13.62 -1.15 -11.91
CA SER A 315 -12.56 -0.81 -10.97
C SER A 315 -11.44 -1.85 -10.99
N LEU A 316 -10.23 -1.40 -10.65
CA LEU A 316 -9.05 -2.25 -10.45
C LEU A 316 -8.42 -1.94 -9.09
N THR A 317 -8.30 -2.95 -8.26
CA THR A 317 -7.51 -2.91 -7.01
C THR A 317 -6.38 -3.92 -7.15
N SER A 318 -5.12 -3.47 -7.30
CA SER A 318 -4.00 -4.34 -7.68
C SER A 318 -2.75 -4.11 -6.84
N VAL A 319 -2.19 -5.20 -6.33
CA VAL A 319 -0.85 -5.26 -5.75
C VAL A 319 0.12 -6.08 -6.59
N SER A 320 -0.29 -6.44 -7.81
CA SER A 320 0.55 -7.17 -8.75
C SER A 320 1.70 -6.30 -9.23
N GLY A 321 2.90 -6.89 -9.28
CA GLY A 321 4.07 -6.31 -9.94
C GLY A 321 4.24 -6.76 -11.39
N LYS A 322 3.26 -7.45 -11.96
CA LYS A 322 3.35 -8.01 -13.33
C LYS A 322 3.65 -6.90 -14.35
N GLY A 323 4.74 -7.07 -15.10
CA GLY A 323 5.22 -6.07 -16.06
C GLY A 323 6.10 -4.97 -15.46
N LEU A 324 6.28 -4.90 -14.15
CA LEU A 324 7.18 -3.96 -13.49
C LEU A 324 8.62 -4.48 -13.58
N VAL A 325 9.52 -3.62 -14.06
CA VAL A 325 10.97 -3.79 -13.95
C VAL A 325 11.51 -2.51 -13.33
N LEU A 326 12.02 -2.61 -12.10
CA LEU A 326 12.37 -1.45 -11.27
C LEU A 326 13.79 -1.58 -10.74
N PRO A 327 14.67 -0.57 -10.86
CA PRO A 327 15.90 -0.48 -10.08
C PRO A 327 15.54 -0.38 -8.60
N TYR A 328 16.06 -1.28 -7.79
CA TYR A 328 15.77 -1.32 -6.37
C TYR A 328 16.95 -1.87 -5.57
N GLY A 329 17.68 -0.99 -4.93
CA GLY A 329 18.79 -1.33 -4.05
C GLY A 329 19.93 -2.11 -4.69
N GLY A 330 20.55 -2.93 -3.88
CA GLY A 330 21.66 -3.79 -4.28
C GLY A 330 22.37 -4.41 -3.08
N THR A 331 23.27 -5.36 -3.34
CA THR A 331 24.03 -6.01 -2.30
C THR A 331 25.26 -5.19 -1.88
N VAL A 332 25.56 -5.22 -0.58
CA VAL A 332 26.84 -4.79 -0.04
C VAL A 332 27.69 -6.04 0.18
N ASP A 333 28.81 -6.13 -0.52
CA ASP A 333 29.77 -7.26 -0.51
C ASP A 333 29.11 -8.65 -0.72
N GLY A 334 27.95 -8.68 -1.39
CA GLY A 334 27.17 -9.89 -1.59
C GLY A 334 26.53 -10.50 -0.33
N GLN A 335 26.61 -9.82 0.82
CA GLN A 335 26.16 -10.37 2.11
C GLN A 335 24.83 -9.79 2.58
N VAL A 336 24.55 -8.53 2.29
CA VAL A 336 23.35 -7.83 2.76
C VAL A 336 22.74 -7.06 1.62
N TYR A 337 21.43 -7.15 1.47
CA TYR A 337 20.71 -6.33 0.49
C TYR A 337 20.26 -5.03 1.13
N LYS A 338 20.55 -3.91 0.49
CA LYS A 338 20.16 -2.58 0.99
C LYS A 338 19.42 -1.77 -0.06
N TYR A 339 18.47 -0.97 0.42
CA TYR A 339 17.82 0.08 -0.34
C TYR A 339 17.93 1.40 0.43
N ASN A 340 18.36 2.47 -0.24
CA ASN A 340 18.58 3.78 0.38
C ASN A 340 19.36 3.71 1.72
N GLY A 341 20.43 2.89 1.75
CA GLY A 341 21.27 2.71 2.92
C GLY A 341 20.71 1.82 4.04
N LYS A 342 19.43 1.47 3.99
CA LYS A 342 18.77 0.60 4.97
C LYS A 342 18.76 -0.85 4.50
N THR A 343 18.98 -1.77 5.42
CA THR A 343 18.85 -3.21 5.13
C THR A 343 17.40 -3.52 4.78
N VAL A 344 17.23 -4.21 3.63
CA VAL A 344 15.92 -4.66 3.18
C VAL A 344 15.53 -5.91 3.95
N THR A 345 14.36 -5.88 4.56
CA THR A 345 13.73 -7.05 5.13
C THR A 345 12.88 -7.73 4.07
N PHE A 346 12.98 -9.05 4.00
CA PHE A 346 12.32 -9.79 2.94
C PHE A 346 10.79 -9.77 3.08
N LEU A 347 10.11 -9.85 1.94
CA LEU A 347 8.66 -10.01 1.88
C LEU A 347 8.21 -11.19 2.75
N GLY A 348 7.15 -11.00 3.50
CA GLY A 348 6.65 -12.01 4.43
C GLY A 348 7.07 -11.79 5.88
N GLN A 349 7.98 -10.86 6.15
CA GLN A 349 8.44 -10.57 7.52
C GLN A 349 7.85 -9.29 8.13
N GLY A 350 6.89 -8.69 7.47
CA GLY A 350 6.16 -7.52 8.00
C GLY A 350 6.94 -6.23 8.13
N ALA A 351 8.16 -6.17 7.62
CA ALA A 351 9.07 -5.07 7.88
C ALA A 351 8.74 -3.76 7.15
N LEU A 352 8.04 -3.84 6.03
CA LEU A 352 7.80 -2.66 5.19
C LEU A 352 6.62 -1.83 5.64
N VAL A 353 5.61 -2.44 6.25
CA VAL A 353 4.38 -1.77 6.64
C VAL A 353 4.17 -1.79 8.15
N ASN A 354 4.49 -2.88 8.79
CA ASN A 354 4.33 -3.07 10.23
C ASN A 354 5.26 -4.17 10.70
N GLU A 355 6.13 -3.91 11.67
CA GLU A 355 7.08 -4.88 12.24
C GLU A 355 6.43 -6.16 12.77
N ASN A 356 5.14 -6.11 13.06
CA ASN A 356 4.34 -7.24 13.53
C ASN A 356 3.31 -7.71 12.51
N SER A 357 3.39 -7.28 11.25
CA SER A 357 2.40 -7.62 10.25
C SER A 357 2.63 -9.02 9.71
N ASP A 358 1.65 -9.86 9.90
CA ASP A 358 1.59 -11.20 9.33
C ASP A 358 1.21 -11.16 7.84
N LEU A 359 0.81 -9.99 7.36
CA LEU A 359 0.40 -9.75 5.99
C LEU A 359 1.32 -8.72 5.36
N SER A 360 2.36 -9.16 4.76
CA SER A 360 3.39 -8.32 4.20
C SER A 360 3.02 -7.70 2.87
N VAL A 361 2.30 -8.44 2.02
CA VAL A 361 1.92 -8.00 0.67
C VAL A 361 0.55 -8.52 0.34
N GLY A 362 -0.37 -7.62 -0.03
CA GLY A 362 -1.70 -8.05 -0.39
C GLY A 362 -2.74 -6.93 -0.40
N VAL A 363 -3.99 -7.36 -0.37
CA VAL A 363 -5.15 -6.48 -0.25
C VAL A 363 -5.92 -6.84 1.00
N ILE A 364 -6.32 -5.85 1.78
CA ILE A 364 -7.25 -6.01 2.90
C ILE A 364 -8.54 -5.29 2.53
N LEU A 365 -9.64 -6.02 2.53
CA LEU A 365 -10.99 -5.47 2.45
C LEU A 365 -11.66 -5.67 3.79
N GLY A 366 -12.09 -4.59 4.44
CA GLY A 366 -12.64 -4.66 5.79
C GLY A 366 -13.92 -3.86 5.95
N GLY A 367 -14.63 -4.13 7.05
CA GLY A 367 -15.86 -3.44 7.43
C GLY A 367 -17.05 -4.37 7.62
N LYS A 368 -18.24 -3.78 7.82
CA LYS A 368 -19.48 -4.55 8.07
C LYS A 368 -20.02 -5.18 6.78
N SER A 369 -19.92 -4.48 5.65
CA SER A 369 -20.38 -4.96 4.35
C SER A 369 -19.32 -4.67 3.28
N VAL A 370 -18.86 -5.72 2.59
CA VAL A 370 -17.90 -5.65 1.48
C VAL A 370 -18.54 -6.27 0.25
N GLN A 371 -18.72 -5.46 -0.80
CA GLN A 371 -19.40 -5.85 -2.03
C GLN A 371 -18.46 -5.65 -3.23
N VAL A 372 -18.07 -6.74 -3.88
CA VAL A 372 -17.29 -6.71 -5.12
C VAL A 372 -18.26 -6.95 -6.29
N GLN A 373 -18.53 -5.89 -7.05
CA GLN A 373 -19.52 -5.91 -8.11
C GLN A 373 -19.00 -6.58 -9.40
N PRO A 374 -19.89 -6.98 -10.34
CA PRO A 374 -19.44 -7.49 -11.64
C PRO A 374 -18.46 -6.55 -12.32
N ASP A 375 -17.48 -7.12 -13.04
CA ASP A 375 -16.40 -6.39 -13.74
C ASP A 375 -15.44 -5.57 -12.83
N ALA A 376 -15.61 -5.59 -11.52
CA ALA A 376 -14.60 -5.13 -10.61
C ALA A 376 -13.46 -6.17 -10.49
N THR A 377 -12.22 -5.73 -10.62
CA THR A 377 -11.06 -6.64 -10.57
C THR A 377 -10.25 -6.43 -9.30
N VAL A 378 -9.97 -7.53 -8.61
CA VAL A 378 -8.99 -7.59 -7.49
C VAL A 378 -7.81 -8.43 -7.98
N ASP A 379 -6.65 -7.77 -8.19
CA ASP A 379 -5.48 -8.39 -8.81
C ASP A 379 -4.35 -8.55 -7.80
N LEU A 380 -4.15 -9.81 -7.43
CA LEU A 380 -3.11 -10.28 -6.51
C LEU A 380 -2.10 -11.18 -7.24
N SER A 381 -2.09 -11.15 -8.57
CA SER A 381 -1.23 -12.03 -9.36
C SER A 381 0.26 -11.76 -9.11
N GLY A 382 1.06 -12.79 -9.28
CA GLY A 382 2.50 -12.74 -9.18
C GLY A 382 3.14 -12.05 -10.38
N GLY A 383 4.33 -11.53 -10.18
CA GLY A 383 5.16 -10.91 -11.22
C GLY A 383 5.92 -9.70 -10.72
N GLY A 384 6.80 -9.20 -11.56
CA GLY A 384 7.69 -8.07 -11.29
C GLY A 384 9.14 -8.49 -11.10
N GLU A 385 10.03 -7.60 -11.49
CA GLU A 385 11.48 -7.78 -11.36
C GLU A 385 12.08 -6.54 -10.69
N LEU A 386 12.86 -6.77 -9.64
CA LEU A 386 13.58 -5.75 -8.91
C LEU A 386 15.06 -5.92 -9.19
N LEU A 387 15.61 -5.00 -10.00
CA LEU A 387 17.01 -5.02 -10.43
C LEU A 387 17.87 -4.42 -9.33
N GLY A 388 18.82 -5.19 -8.83
CA GLY A 388 19.80 -4.70 -7.86
C GLY A 388 21.07 -4.26 -8.55
N ALA A 389 21.70 -3.17 -8.06
CA ALA A 389 22.99 -2.70 -8.54
C ALA A 389 23.82 -2.18 -7.36
N GLY A 390 24.43 -3.10 -6.62
CA GLY A 390 25.37 -2.78 -5.55
C GLY A 390 26.70 -2.30 -6.12
N PHE A 391 27.12 -1.05 -5.84
CA PHE A 391 28.41 -0.52 -6.26
C PHE A 391 29.55 -1.21 -5.49
N ILE A 392 30.56 -1.69 -6.22
CA ILE A 392 31.74 -2.34 -5.64
C ILE A 392 32.90 -1.33 -5.64
N SER A 393 33.16 -0.77 -4.46
CA SER A 393 34.30 0.15 -4.27
C SER A 393 35.64 -0.58 -4.34
N GLY A 394 36.68 0.10 -4.83
CA GLY A 394 38.03 -0.39 -4.92
C GLY A 394 38.39 -1.00 -6.27
N ARG A 395 37.86 -2.15 -6.65
CA ARG A 395 38.14 -2.79 -7.97
C ARG A 395 37.48 -2.07 -9.14
N GLY A 396 36.35 -1.41 -8.90
CA GLY A 396 35.58 -0.66 -9.92
C GLY A 396 35.78 0.84 -9.89
N GLY A 397 36.81 1.34 -9.19
CA GLY A 397 37.00 2.75 -8.96
C GLY A 397 36.54 3.22 -7.58
N SER A 398 36.70 4.52 -7.31
CA SER A 398 36.35 5.12 -6.01
C SER A 398 34.97 5.77 -5.99
N THR A 399 34.32 5.91 -7.15
CA THR A 399 33.07 6.64 -7.32
C THR A 399 32.08 5.85 -8.16
N ASP A 400 30.81 5.94 -7.78
CA ASP A 400 29.72 5.34 -8.54
C ASP A 400 29.42 6.18 -9.79
N ALA A 401 29.65 5.62 -10.95
CA ALA A 401 29.46 6.30 -12.24
C ALA A 401 28.00 6.66 -12.55
N ARG A 402 27.01 6.13 -11.84
CA ARG A 402 25.61 6.55 -11.95
C ARG A 402 25.40 7.98 -11.48
N TYR A 403 26.15 8.41 -10.46
CA TYR A 403 25.92 9.66 -9.76
C TYR A 403 27.06 10.68 -9.93
N SER A 404 28.21 10.26 -10.43
CA SER A 404 29.40 11.08 -10.53
C SER A 404 29.72 11.40 -11.99
N PRO A 405 30.27 12.59 -12.31
CA PRO A 405 30.77 12.92 -13.64
C PRO A 405 31.83 11.91 -14.13
N LEU A 406 31.79 11.58 -15.41
CA LEU A 406 32.77 10.67 -16.00
C LEU A 406 34.01 11.43 -16.46
N VAL A 407 35.19 10.83 -16.24
CA VAL A 407 36.46 11.35 -16.79
C VAL A 407 36.44 11.32 -18.30
N GLN A 408 36.82 12.39 -18.95
CA GLN A 408 36.98 12.47 -20.40
C GLN A 408 38.46 12.32 -20.77
N ILE A 409 38.71 11.85 -22.00
CA ILE A 409 40.07 11.68 -22.53
C ILE A 409 40.25 12.70 -23.64
N GLY A 410 41.17 13.62 -23.45
CA GLY A 410 41.54 14.62 -24.47
C GLY A 410 42.18 14.05 -25.70
N ALA A 411 42.31 14.85 -26.73
CA ALA A 411 42.89 14.45 -28.01
C ALA A 411 44.33 13.94 -27.91
N ASN A 412 45.08 14.45 -26.96
CA ASN A 412 46.50 14.08 -26.65
C ASN A 412 46.60 12.90 -25.66
N GLY A 413 45.45 12.25 -25.29
CA GLY A 413 45.42 11.18 -24.29
C GLY A 413 45.46 11.65 -22.86
N SER A 414 45.48 12.94 -22.58
CA SER A 414 45.36 13.46 -21.19
C SER A 414 43.97 13.26 -20.66
N PHE A 415 43.88 13.09 -19.34
CA PHE A 415 42.60 13.05 -18.65
C PHE A 415 42.07 14.46 -18.45
N ILE A 416 40.83 14.70 -18.89
CA ILE A 416 40.07 15.91 -18.58
C ILE A 416 39.13 15.52 -17.45
N LEU A 417 39.42 16.02 -16.26
CA LEU A 417 38.49 15.91 -15.17
C LEU A 417 37.27 16.75 -15.52
N PRO A 418 36.05 16.21 -15.40
CA PRO A 418 34.86 17.02 -15.51
C PRO A 418 34.98 18.15 -14.53
N GLY A 419 34.63 19.38 -14.94
CA GLY A 419 34.59 20.49 -14.00
C GLY A 419 33.89 20.04 -12.74
N LEU A 420 34.45 20.40 -11.58
CA LEU A 420 33.87 20.07 -10.26
C LEU A 420 32.49 20.74 -10.03
N GLY A 421 31.95 21.42 -11.04
CA GLY A 421 30.59 21.87 -11.10
C GLY A 421 29.66 20.66 -11.25
N SER A 422 28.66 20.64 -10.43
CA SER A 422 27.60 19.67 -10.36
C SER A 422 26.74 19.66 -11.63
N ASN A 423 27.23 19.05 -12.70
CA ASN A 423 26.38 18.76 -13.86
C ASN A 423 25.23 17.87 -13.42
N PRO A 424 23.98 18.22 -13.72
CA PRO A 424 22.83 17.34 -13.45
C PRO A 424 22.99 16.02 -14.22
N ILE A 425 22.81 14.91 -13.52
CA ILE A 425 22.93 13.56 -14.08
C ILE A 425 21.59 12.85 -13.93
N TYR A 426 21.07 12.40 -15.07
CA TYR A 426 19.81 11.69 -15.18
C TYR A 426 19.99 10.42 -16.00
N ALA A 427 18.90 9.73 -16.27
CA ALA A 427 18.83 8.61 -17.20
C ALA A 427 17.70 8.80 -18.21
N ILE A 428 17.83 8.17 -19.35
CA ILE A 428 16.73 7.89 -20.27
C ILE A 428 16.65 6.40 -20.53
N VAL A 429 15.44 5.85 -20.54
CA VAL A 429 15.19 4.44 -20.80
C VAL A 429 14.22 4.35 -21.97
N PRO A 430 14.69 4.13 -23.21
CA PRO A 430 13.83 4.18 -24.40
C PRO A 430 12.62 3.26 -24.35
N GLY A 431 12.75 2.09 -23.71
CA GLY A 431 11.65 1.14 -23.49
C GLY A 431 10.69 1.49 -22.36
N VAL A 432 10.99 2.54 -21.59
CA VAL A 432 10.24 2.93 -20.38
C VAL A 432 10.01 4.43 -20.42
N GLN A 433 8.85 4.85 -20.88
CA GLN A 433 8.50 6.26 -21.04
C GLN A 433 7.26 6.60 -20.21
N PRO A 434 7.38 6.80 -18.88
CA PRO A 434 6.27 7.28 -18.06
C PRO A 434 5.95 8.73 -18.42
N GLY A 435 4.71 9.15 -18.21
CA GLY A 435 4.30 10.54 -18.42
C GLY A 435 5.05 11.53 -17.52
N TYR A 436 5.46 11.07 -16.33
CA TYR A 436 6.31 11.78 -15.37
C TYR A 436 7.30 10.80 -14.73
N ALA A 437 8.49 11.30 -14.42
CA ALA A 437 9.52 10.50 -13.77
C ALA A 437 9.05 9.96 -12.42
N PRO A 438 9.38 8.71 -12.07
CA PRO A 438 9.23 8.21 -10.70
C PRO A 438 10.18 8.99 -9.76
N VAL A 439 9.79 9.08 -8.51
CA VAL A 439 10.66 9.60 -7.45
C VAL A 439 11.59 8.48 -6.98
N ALA A 440 12.90 8.71 -7.00
CA ALA A 440 13.90 7.73 -6.56
C ALA A 440 14.71 8.28 -5.38
N PRO A 441 14.37 7.91 -4.14
CA PRO A 441 15.09 8.38 -2.96
C PRO A 441 16.44 7.69 -2.75
N GLU A 442 16.89 6.84 -3.64
CA GLU A 442 18.12 6.08 -3.51
C GLU A 442 19.36 6.99 -3.55
N GLY A 443 20.28 6.80 -2.61
CA GLY A 443 21.38 7.69 -2.31
C GLY A 443 22.24 8.10 -3.50
N GLY A 444 22.37 9.40 -3.73
CA GLY A 444 23.12 10.01 -4.82
C GLY A 444 22.29 10.35 -6.06
N ALA A 445 21.10 9.78 -6.21
CA ALA A 445 20.19 10.16 -7.30
C ALA A 445 19.53 11.51 -7.02
N VAL A 446 19.37 12.31 -8.07
CA VAL A 446 18.61 13.56 -8.05
C VAL A 446 17.40 13.37 -8.94
N ASP A 447 16.22 13.68 -8.42
CA ASP A 447 15.01 13.65 -9.22
C ASP A 447 15.04 14.78 -10.26
N PRO A 448 14.69 14.52 -11.52
CA PRO A 448 14.54 15.57 -12.52
C PRO A 448 13.41 16.52 -12.12
N LEU A 449 13.40 17.71 -12.71
CA LEU A 449 12.24 18.61 -12.55
C LEU A 449 10.97 17.88 -13.00
N ILE A 450 9.87 18.17 -12.33
CA ILE A 450 8.59 17.53 -12.64
C ILE A 450 8.22 17.76 -14.11
N GLY A 451 7.99 16.66 -14.83
CA GLY A 451 7.67 16.68 -16.26
C GLY A 451 8.85 16.98 -17.18
N GLN A 452 10.08 17.02 -16.69
CA GLN A 452 11.25 17.31 -17.51
C GLN A 452 11.47 16.23 -18.56
N GLN A 453 11.53 16.66 -19.81
CA GLN A 453 11.80 15.84 -20.99
C GLN A 453 12.96 16.41 -21.77
N ILE A 454 13.56 15.58 -22.61
CA ILE A 454 14.62 15.98 -23.51
C ILE A 454 14.36 15.45 -24.92
N THR A 455 14.41 16.34 -25.90
CA THR A 455 14.32 16.00 -27.32
C THR A 455 15.72 15.88 -27.90
N ILE A 456 16.07 14.72 -28.43
CA ILE A 456 17.39 14.37 -28.94
C ILE A 456 17.28 14.02 -30.43
N GLY A 457 18.20 14.48 -31.23
CA GLY A 457 18.32 14.12 -32.65
C GLY A 457 18.90 12.71 -32.89
N ALA A 458 18.99 12.30 -34.16
CA ALA A 458 19.60 11.04 -34.54
C ALA A 458 21.13 11.09 -34.41
N GLY A 459 21.78 9.92 -34.35
CA GLY A 459 23.25 9.78 -34.44
C GLY A 459 23.90 9.09 -33.24
N VAL A 460 23.20 8.94 -32.10
CA VAL A 460 23.68 8.16 -30.97
C VAL A 460 23.34 6.69 -31.23
N PRO A 461 24.32 5.78 -31.29
CA PRO A 461 24.05 4.35 -31.50
C PRO A 461 23.17 3.76 -30.43
N GLY A 462 22.13 3.03 -30.84
CA GLY A 462 21.16 2.41 -29.92
C GLY A 462 20.12 3.35 -29.37
N LEU A 463 20.15 4.66 -29.71
CA LEU A 463 19.14 5.65 -29.29
C LEU A 463 18.48 6.29 -30.51
N ALA A 464 17.20 6.08 -30.71
CA ALA A 464 16.44 6.73 -31.77
C ALA A 464 16.28 8.23 -31.49
N ALA A 465 16.06 9.02 -32.55
CA ALA A 465 15.65 10.41 -32.38
C ALA A 465 14.26 10.47 -31.73
N GLY A 466 14.06 11.36 -30.79
CA GLY A 466 12.77 11.47 -30.09
C GLY A 466 12.81 12.34 -28.84
N THR A 467 11.66 12.45 -28.20
CA THR A 467 11.51 13.10 -26.90
C THR A 467 11.41 12.04 -25.83
N TYR A 468 12.27 12.14 -24.82
CA TYR A 468 12.39 11.19 -23.74
C TYR A 468 12.14 11.84 -22.39
N THR A 469 11.41 11.17 -21.52
CA THR A 469 11.28 11.59 -20.12
C THR A 469 12.60 11.37 -19.39
N LEU A 470 13.14 12.41 -18.76
CA LEU A 470 14.31 12.28 -17.89
C LEU A 470 13.91 11.51 -16.64
N MET A 471 14.68 10.48 -16.34
CA MET A 471 14.52 9.59 -15.19
C MET A 471 15.64 9.85 -14.17
N PRO A 472 15.46 9.52 -12.89
CA PRO A 472 16.56 9.50 -11.95
C PRO A 472 17.71 8.63 -12.42
N SER A 473 18.94 8.99 -12.10
CA SER A 473 20.15 8.30 -12.60
C SER A 473 20.30 6.84 -12.13
N THR A 474 19.55 6.41 -11.10
CA THR A 474 19.42 5.00 -10.70
C THR A 474 18.96 4.10 -11.85
N TYR A 475 18.21 4.65 -12.81
CA TYR A 475 17.71 3.94 -13.99
C TYR A 475 18.77 3.74 -15.09
N ALA A 476 19.96 4.32 -14.95
CA ALA A 476 20.98 4.30 -15.99
C ALA A 476 21.55 2.90 -16.32
N LEU A 477 21.40 1.93 -15.42
CA LEU A 477 21.82 0.53 -15.62
C LEU A 477 20.71 -0.38 -16.13
N MET A 478 19.51 0.12 -16.35
CA MET A 478 18.43 -0.68 -16.94
C MET A 478 18.80 -1.13 -18.36
N PRO A 479 18.25 -2.25 -18.83
CA PRO A 479 18.48 -2.69 -20.22
C PRO A 479 18.13 -1.59 -21.23
N GLY A 480 19.08 -1.27 -22.14
CA GLY A 480 18.91 -0.23 -23.15
C GLY A 480 18.90 1.21 -22.64
N ALA A 481 19.18 1.45 -21.36
CA ALA A 481 19.25 2.78 -20.79
C ALA A 481 20.52 3.55 -21.18
N PHE A 482 20.41 4.87 -21.09
CA PHE A 482 21.52 5.81 -21.23
C PHE A 482 21.56 6.73 -20.00
N ARG A 483 22.75 6.88 -19.43
CA ARG A 483 23.04 7.95 -18.49
C ARG A 483 23.14 9.26 -19.28
N VAL A 484 22.50 10.30 -18.79
CA VAL A 484 22.43 11.63 -19.40
C VAL A 484 23.07 12.64 -18.46
N GLU A 485 24.17 13.25 -18.88
CA GLU A 485 24.78 14.37 -18.16
C GLU A 485 24.52 15.65 -18.97
N ILE A 486 23.93 16.66 -18.31
CA ILE A 486 23.66 17.97 -18.93
C ILE A 486 24.89 18.84 -18.69
N ASN A 487 25.66 19.08 -19.75
CA ASN A 487 26.94 19.80 -19.71
C ASN A 487 26.84 21.24 -20.26
N GLY A 488 25.95 22.02 -19.68
CA GLY A 488 25.73 23.40 -20.09
C GLY A 488 24.95 23.54 -21.41
N LEU A 489 25.19 24.62 -22.12
CA LEU A 489 24.52 24.91 -23.39
C LEU A 489 25.31 24.34 -24.58
N ALA A 490 24.60 23.94 -25.62
CA ALA A 490 25.22 23.57 -26.89
C ALA A 490 25.78 24.82 -27.58
N GLY A 491 26.94 24.67 -28.23
CA GLY A 491 27.51 25.75 -29.02
C GLY A 491 26.65 26.11 -30.24
N LEU A 492 26.62 27.36 -30.63
CA LEU A 492 25.92 27.81 -31.82
C LEU A 492 26.41 27.03 -33.05
N GLY A 493 25.47 26.49 -33.83
CA GLY A 493 25.77 25.65 -35.02
C GLY A 493 26.07 24.19 -34.73
N THR A 494 26.07 23.74 -33.48
CA THR A 494 26.27 22.31 -33.10
C THR A 494 24.95 21.60 -32.78
N GLU A 495 23.81 22.24 -32.98
CA GLU A 495 22.51 21.59 -32.85
C GLU A 495 22.41 20.42 -33.82
N GLY A 496 22.25 19.22 -33.29
CA GLY A 496 22.20 17.96 -34.06
C GLY A 496 23.56 17.31 -34.39
N ALA A 497 24.70 17.95 -34.10
CA ALA A 497 26.00 17.31 -34.25
C ALA A 497 26.26 16.28 -33.15
N THR A 498 26.31 15.02 -33.52
CA THR A 498 26.61 13.92 -32.59
C THR A 498 28.04 13.45 -32.80
N GLN A 499 28.84 13.40 -31.74
CA GLN A 499 30.26 13.03 -31.80
C GLN A 499 30.60 11.95 -30.76
N PRO A 500 31.35 10.91 -31.13
CA PRO A 500 31.87 9.98 -30.17
C PRO A 500 32.96 10.61 -29.31
N LEU A 501 32.93 10.36 -28.02
CA LEU A 501 34.00 10.71 -27.10
C LEU A 501 34.94 9.53 -26.89
N ARG A 502 36.20 9.78 -26.58
CA ARG A 502 37.21 8.72 -26.41
C ARG A 502 36.94 7.83 -25.21
N ASN A 503 36.12 8.28 -24.30
CA ASN A 503 35.67 7.51 -23.12
C ASN A 503 34.50 6.56 -23.41
N GLY A 504 34.04 6.43 -24.65
CA GLY A 504 32.92 5.59 -25.04
C GLY A 504 31.54 6.22 -24.87
N SER A 505 31.49 7.47 -24.38
CA SER A 505 30.26 8.27 -24.35
C SER A 505 30.06 9.01 -25.69
N TRP A 506 28.90 9.65 -25.83
CA TRP A 506 28.54 10.45 -26.98
C TRP A 506 28.19 11.86 -26.57
N SER A 507 28.73 12.86 -27.23
CA SER A 507 28.30 14.25 -27.10
C SER A 507 27.25 14.57 -28.15
N THR A 508 26.12 15.11 -27.76
CA THR A 508 25.05 15.54 -28.67
C THR A 508 24.33 16.77 -28.09
N ALA A 509 23.52 17.43 -28.92
CA ALA A 509 22.64 18.49 -28.44
C ALA A 509 21.24 17.96 -28.18
N GLY A 510 20.57 18.49 -27.15
CA GLY A 510 19.19 18.15 -26.86
C GLY A 510 18.42 19.35 -26.29
N ARG A 511 17.13 19.41 -26.59
CA ARG A 511 16.28 20.50 -26.14
C ARG A 511 15.41 20.08 -24.97
N LEU A 512 15.56 20.74 -23.85
CA LEU A 512 14.75 20.49 -22.66
C LEU A 512 13.36 21.10 -22.81
N SER A 513 12.36 20.37 -22.33
CA SER A 513 10.96 20.80 -22.28
C SER A 513 10.27 20.26 -21.02
N ILE A 514 9.08 20.78 -20.72
CA ILE A 514 8.23 20.33 -19.61
C ILE A 514 6.94 19.74 -20.19
N ALA A 515 6.69 18.50 -19.89
CA ALA A 515 5.51 17.76 -20.37
C ALA A 515 4.20 18.49 -20.02
N HIS A 516 3.25 18.46 -20.93
CA HIS A 516 1.88 19.01 -20.79
C HIS A 516 1.78 20.52 -20.58
N THR A 517 2.86 21.28 -20.79
CA THR A 517 2.85 22.76 -20.59
C THR A 517 3.11 23.57 -21.86
N GLY A 518 3.65 22.95 -22.91
CA GLY A 518 4.16 23.66 -24.10
C GLY A 518 5.47 24.45 -23.85
N ILE A 519 6.01 24.41 -22.62
CA ILE A 519 7.24 25.13 -22.26
C ILE A 519 8.46 24.31 -22.74
N SER A 520 9.35 24.96 -23.48
CA SER A 520 10.63 24.38 -23.90
C SER A 520 11.72 25.44 -23.86
N ASN A 521 12.99 25.00 -23.69
CA ASN A 521 14.13 25.88 -23.75
C ASN A 521 14.33 26.41 -25.17
N SER A 522 14.65 27.68 -25.31
CA SER A 522 14.94 28.30 -26.63
C SER A 522 16.28 27.82 -27.19
N VAL A 523 17.24 27.48 -26.33
CA VAL A 523 18.58 27.00 -26.68
C VAL A 523 18.75 25.55 -26.27
N ALA A 524 19.39 24.76 -27.12
CA ALA A 524 19.72 23.36 -26.80
C ALA A 524 20.81 23.27 -25.73
N SER A 525 20.73 22.22 -24.91
CA SER A 525 21.77 21.83 -23.96
C SER A 525 22.77 20.88 -24.61
N GLN A 526 24.02 20.95 -24.21
CA GLN A 526 25.01 19.93 -24.52
C GLN A 526 24.81 18.74 -23.59
N LEU A 527 24.73 17.56 -24.18
CA LEU A 527 24.52 16.31 -23.45
C LEU A 527 25.72 15.39 -23.63
N ILE A 528 26.08 14.70 -22.57
CA ILE A 528 26.97 13.56 -22.61
C ILE A 528 26.13 12.32 -22.31
N LEU A 529 25.99 11.47 -23.34
CA LEU A 529 25.20 10.24 -23.27
C LEU A 529 26.12 9.04 -23.15
N THR A 530 25.89 8.22 -22.15
CA THR A 530 26.67 6.99 -21.88
C THR A 530 25.73 5.82 -21.79
N SER A 531 25.89 4.82 -22.67
CA SER A 531 25.05 3.61 -22.62
C SER A 531 25.30 2.82 -21.33
N ALA A 532 24.32 2.06 -20.87
CA ALA A 532 24.44 1.21 -19.70
C ALA A 532 25.65 0.26 -19.78
N ASP A 533 25.94 -0.31 -20.96
CA ASP A 533 27.07 -1.21 -21.15
C ASP A 533 28.42 -0.49 -21.06
N THR A 534 28.49 0.75 -21.53
CA THR A 534 29.70 1.59 -21.36
C THR A 534 29.85 1.98 -19.90
N LEU A 535 28.73 2.31 -19.20
CA LEU A 535 28.75 2.68 -17.79
C LEU A 535 29.33 1.58 -16.89
N ARG A 536 29.00 0.31 -17.17
CA ARG A 536 29.54 -0.88 -16.49
C ARG A 536 31.07 -1.05 -16.63
N ARG A 537 31.67 -0.38 -17.58
CA ARG A 537 33.16 -0.38 -17.76
C ARG A 537 33.86 0.64 -16.86
N TYR A 538 33.11 1.65 -16.38
CA TYR A 538 33.62 2.69 -15.49
C TYR A 538 33.55 2.32 -14.01
N SER A 539 32.48 1.62 -13.64
CA SER A 539 32.28 1.19 -12.26
C SER A 539 31.77 -0.24 -12.25
N GLN A 540 32.22 -1.03 -11.31
CA GLN A 540 31.74 -2.39 -11.13
C GLN A 540 30.50 -2.40 -10.23
N TYR A 541 29.55 -3.19 -10.64
CA TYR A 541 28.30 -3.40 -9.90
C TYR A 541 28.06 -4.87 -9.65
N ASN A 542 27.59 -5.20 -8.44
CA ASN A 542 26.95 -6.48 -8.20
C ASN A 542 25.49 -6.32 -8.61
N GLU A 543 25.15 -6.85 -9.79
CA GLU A 543 23.81 -6.77 -10.35
C GLU A 543 22.91 -7.92 -9.90
N THR A 544 23.06 -8.38 -8.66
CA THR A 544 22.17 -9.38 -8.05
C THR A 544 20.82 -8.75 -7.74
N GLY A 545 19.77 -9.22 -8.43
CA GLY A 545 18.40 -8.77 -8.15
C GLY A 545 17.88 -9.24 -6.80
N TYR A 546 16.82 -8.60 -6.31
CA TYR A 546 16.18 -8.88 -5.02
C TYR A 546 15.80 -10.38 -4.87
N ALA A 547 15.07 -10.93 -5.85
CA ALA A 547 14.62 -12.33 -5.79
C ALA A 547 15.79 -13.31 -5.80
N GLN A 548 16.82 -13.06 -6.60
CA GLN A 548 18.02 -13.90 -6.65
C GLN A 548 18.77 -13.91 -5.32
N PHE A 549 18.93 -12.73 -4.71
CA PHE A 549 19.56 -12.62 -3.39
C PHE A 549 18.75 -13.36 -2.33
N ALA A 550 17.43 -13.13 -2.27
CA ALA A 550 16.55 -13.75 -1.30
C ALA A 550 16.56 -15.29 -1.37
N LEU A 551 16.58 -15.86 -2.59
CA LEU A 551 16.69 -17.31 -2.79
C LEU A 551 18.04 -17.85 -2.33
N ALA A 552 19.13 -17.18 -2.68
CA ALA A 552 20.49 -17.60 -2.31
C ALA A 552 20.69 -17.55 -0.79
N ASP A 553 20.18 -16.49 -0.14
CA ASP A 553 20.31 -16.33 1.30
C ASP A 553 19.45 -17.35 2.08
N ALA A 554 18.23 -17.62 1.63
CA ALA A 554 17.39 -18.67 2.21
C ALA A 554 18.06 -20.07 2.09
N ALA A 555 18.62 -20.38 0.92
CA ALA A 555 19.34 -21.64 0.71
C ALA A 555 20.58 -21.75 1.62
N LYS A 556 21.34 -20.67 1.78
CA LYS A 556 22.50 -20.60 2.67
C LYS A 556 22.13 -20.83 4.14
N LEU A 557 20.98 -20.30 4.56
CA LEU A 557 20.48 -20.43 5.93
C LEU A 557 19.73 -21.78 6.17
N GLY A 558 19.42 -22.55 5.12
CA GLY A 558 18.63 -23.76 5.23
C GLY A 558 17.20 -23.52 5.70
N VAL A 559 16.60 -22.38 5.32
CA VAL A 559 15.23 -21.99 5.69
C VAL A 559 14.34 -21.89 4.45
N PRO A 560 13.00 -21.95 4.60
CA PRO A 560 12.08 -21.70 3.49
C PRO A 560 12.35 -20.33 2.86
N ARG A 561 12.25 -20.26 1.55
CA ARG A 561 12.38 -18.99 0.86
C ARG A 561 11.30 -17.99 1.29
N PRO A 562 11.60 -16.71 1.37
CA PRO A 562 10.58 -15.67 1.62
C PRO A 562 9.66 -15.53 0.40
N MET A 563 8.59 -14.74 0.55
CA MET A 563 7.75 -14.35 -0.56
C MET A 563 8.57 -13.57 -1.59
N LEU A 564 8.41 -13.95 -2.85
CA LEU A 564 9.07 -13.31 -4.00
C LEU A 564 8.06 -12.54 -4.85
N PRO A 565 8.51 -11.60 -5.69
CA PRO A 565 7.62 -10.90 -6.62
C PRO A 565 6.78 -11.83 -7.50
N VAL A 566 7.32 -12.98 -7.89
CA VAL A 566 6.64 -14.00 -8.72
C VAL A 566 5.48 -14.69 -8.02
N ASP A 567 5.42 -14.66 -6.69
CA ASP A 567 4.32 -15.25 -5.93
C ASP A 567 3.07 -14.39 -6.05
N ALA A 568 1.91 -15.03 -6.14
CA ALA A 568 0.64 -14.36 -5.94
C ALA A 568 0.49 -13.97 -4.46
N LYS A 569 -0.33 -12.94 -4.21
CA LYS A 569 -0.43 -12.29 -2.91
C LYS A 569 -1.69 -12.75 -2.17
N THR A 570 -1.89 -12.22 -0.97
CA THR A 570 -3.00 -12.56 -0.10
C THR A 570 -4.09 -11.48 -0.14
N LEU A 571 -5.34 -11.90 -0.31
CA LEU A 571 -6.52 -11.11 0.01
C LEU A 571 -6.96 -11.45 1.43
N LYS A 572 -6.97 -10.46 2.30
CA LYS A 572 -7.52 -10.58 3.66
C LYS A 572 -8.89 -9.92 3.70
N LEU A 573 -9.90 -10.65 4.09
CA LEU A 573 -11.24 -10.16 4.40
C LEU A 573 -11.34 -9.95 5.91
N ALA A 574 -11.28 -8.69 6.37
CA ALA A 574 -11.37 -8.32 7.77
C ALA A 574 -12.81 -7.85 8.07
N LEU A 575 -13.73 -8.79 8.23
CA LEU A 575 -15.14 -8.53 8.30
C LEU A 575 -15.63 -8.28 9.75
N GLU A 576 -16.58 -7.38 9.90
CA GLU A 576 -17.27 -7.11 11.16
C GLU A 576 -18.69 -7.68 11.13
N PRO A 577 -19.22 -8.17 12.26
CA PRO A 577 -20.60 -8.66 12.31
C PRO A 577 -21.61 -7.51 12.17
N GLY A 578 -22.82 -7.83 11.73
CA GLY A 578 -23.95 -6.89 11.72
C GLY A 578 -24.65 -6.71 10.37
N ALA A 579 -24.09 -7.20 9.26
CA ALA A 579 -24.71 -7.12 7.95
C ALA A 579 -25.39 -8.44 7.50
N GLY A 580 -25.40 -9.49 8.32
CA GLY A 580 -25.98 -10.79 7.97
C GLY A 580 -25.34 -11.35 6.70
N ALA A 581 -26.16 -11.81 5.76
CA ALA A 581 -25.69 -12.33 4.46
C ALA A 581 -25.05 -11.29 3.56
N ASP A 582 -25.22 -9.99 3.83
CA ASP A 582 -24.62 -8.88 3.08
C ASP A 582 -23.23 -8.53 3.59
N ALA A 583 -22.66 -9.30 4.51
CA ALA A 583 -21.32 -9.07 5.02
C ALA A 583 -20.26 -9.16 3.93
N PHE A 584 -20.42 -10.08 2.99
CA PHE A 584 -19.52 -10.23 1.86
C PHE A 584 -20.24 -10.78 0.63
N SER A 585 -20.01 -10.15 -0.53
CA SER A 585 -20.44 -10.65 -1.83
C SER A 585 -19.33 -10.43 -2.85
N PHE A 586 -18.99 -11.48 -3.59
CA PHE A 586 -18.00 -11.40 -4.66
C PHE A 586 -18.62 -11.82 -6.00
N LYS A 587 -18.77 -10.86 -6.91
CA LYS A 587 -19.25 -11.07 -8.28
C LYS A 587 -18.25 -10.57 -9.33
N GLY A 588 -17.09 -10.13 -8.87
CA GLY A 588 -16.03 -9.56 -9.69
C GLY A 588 -15.04 -10.60 -10.22
N ILE A 589 -13.86 -10.12 -10.57
CA ILE A 589 -12.76 -10.91 -11.12
C ILE A 589 -11.62 -10.93 -10.11
N GLY A 590 -11.29 -12.14 -9.61
CA GLY A 590 -10.11 -12.38 -8.79
C GLY A 590 -8.94 -12.87 -9.65
N ARG A 591 -7.76 -12.30 -9.48
CA ARG A 591 -6.53 -12.76 -10.13
C ARG A 591 -5.53 -13.17 -9.06
N PHE A 592 -5.33 -14.48 -8.90
CA PHE A 592 -4.47 -15.10 -7.90
C PHE A 592 -3.38 -15.97 -8.52
N ASP A 593 -3.12 -15.83 -9.81
CA ASP A 593 -2.14 -16.62 -10.53
C ASP A 593 -0.72 -16.18 -10.17
N ALA A 594 0.14 -17.15 -9.85
CA ALA A 594 1.56 -16.89 -9.70
C ALA A 594 2.24 -16.73 -11.07
N ALA A 595 3.35 -16.01 -11.12
CA ALA A 595 4.27 -16.09 -12.26
C ALA A 595 5.08 -17.41 -12.20
N ALA A 596 5.82 -17.69 -13.26
CA ALA A 596 6.61 -18.94 -13.35
C ALA A 596 7.52 -19.12 -12.13
N GLY A 597 7.42 -20.27 -11.47
CA GLY A 597 8.16 -20.59 -10.24
C GLY A 597 7.60 -19.99 -8.95
N GLY A 598 6.51 -19.30 -9.02
CA GLY A 598 5.83 -18.70 -7.87
C GLY A 598 4.78 -19.60 -7.22
N TYR A 599 4.31 -19.20 -6.04
CA TYR A 599 3.22 -19.82 -5.30
C TYR A 599 1.90 -19.12 -5.57
N GLY A 600 0.79 -19.90 -5.63
CA GLY A 600 -0.55 -19.38 -5.82
C GLY A 600 -1.04 -18.53 -4.64
N GLY A 601 -2.02 -17.64 -4.92
CA GLY A 601 -2.53 -16.70 -3.93
C GLY A 601 -3.46 -17.29 -2.90
N THR A 602 -3.63 -16.55 -1.80
CA THR A 602 -4.45 -16.93 -0.65
C THR A 602 -5.59 -15.93 -0.44
N VAL A 603 -6.77 -16.45 -0.10
CA VAL A 603 -7.85 -15.66 0.52
C VAL A 603 -7.94 -16.06 1.99
N ALA A 604 -7.76 -15.09 2.89
CA ALA A 604 -7.89 -15.28 4.33
C ALA A 604 -9.10 -14.52 4.85
N VAL A 605 -10.03 -15.19 5.51
CA VAL A 605 -11.26 -14.58 6.05
C VAL A 605 -11.20 -14.56 7.57
N LEU A 606 -11.36 -13.37 8.13
CA LEU A 606 -11.35 -13.10 9.57
C LEU A 606 -12.63 -12.37 9.99
N ASN A 607 -13.19 -12.76 11.10
CA ASN A 607 -14.23 -11.99 11.79
C ASN A 607 -13.57 -11.15 12.88
N MET A 608 -13.57 -9.83 12.74
CA MET A 608 -12.94 -8.89 13.65
C MET A 608 -13.78 -8.61 14.93
N GLY A 609 -14.99 -9.13 15.01
CA GLY A 609 -15.89 -8.99 16.16
C GLY A 609 -15.90 -10.21 17.08
N SER A 610 -16.91 -11.08 16.95
CA SER A 610 -17.10 -12.27 17.80
C SER A 610 -16.18 -13.45 17.46
N GLY A 611 -15.53 -13.44 16.33
CA GLY A 611 -14.74 -14.54 15.78
C GLY A 611 -15.56 -15.64 15.08
N ASN A 612 -16.87 -15.70 15.29
CA ASN A 612 -17.71 -16.73 14.70
C ASN A 612 -17.91 -16.48 13.20
N ILE A 613 -17.73 -17.52 12.42
CA ILE A 613 -17.94 -17.51 10.96
C ILE A 613 -18.89 -18.66 10.62
N GLU A 614 -19.94 -18.38 9.88
CA GLU A 614 -20.70 -19.41 9.20
C GLU A 614 -20.60 -19.26 7.69
N VAL A 615 -20.54 -20.39 6.98
CA VAL A 615 -20.63 -20.46 5.54
C VAL A 615 -21.93 -21.13 5.17
N VAL A 616 -22.76 -20.45 4.43
CA VAL A 616 -24.08 -20.96 3.97
C VAL A 616 -24.02 -21.33 2.50
N ALA A 617 -24.95 -22.19 2.08
CA ALA A 617 -25.13 -22.51 0.67
C ALA A 617 -25.61 -21.28 -0.11
N ALA A 618 -25.36 -21.28 -1.42
CA ALA A 618 -25.72 -20.20 -2.33
C ALA A 618 -27.16 -19.70 -2.13
N GLY A 619 -27.28 -18.38 -1.95
CA GLY A 619 -28.57 -17.70 -1.80
C GLY A 619 -29.33 -17.98 -0.49
N LYS A 620 -28.67 -18.61 0.49
CA LYS A 620 -29.23 -18.79 1.83
C LYS A 620 -28.95 -17.58 2.73
N SER A 621 -29.91 -17.29 3.59
CA SER A 621 -29.76 -16.25 4.61
C SER A 621 -28.94 -16.75 5.79
N ALA A 622 -28.48 -15.78 6.63
CA ALA A 622 -27.86 -16.07 7.91
C ALA A 622 -28.77 -16.95 8.77
N THR A 623 -28.16 -17.86 9.52
CA THR A 623 -28.89 -18.70 10.47
C THR A 623 -29.52 -17.83 11.55
N GLN A 624 -30.79 -18.09 11.86
CA GLN A 624 -31.51 -17.31 12.86
C GLN A 624 -30.78 -17.35 14.22
N GLY A 625 -30.51 -16.16 14.77
CA GLY A 625 -29.78 -16.02 16.05
C GLY A 625 -28.28 -16.23 15.97
N PHE A 626 -27.71 -16.40 14.78
CA PHE A 626 -26.25 -16.49 14.63
C PHE A 626 -25.60 -15.13 14.94
N ASN A 627 -24.64 -15.16 15.86
CA ASN A 627 -23.82 -13.97 16.19
C ASN A 627 -22.43 -14.11 15.60
N GLY A 628 -22.25 -13.59 14.40
CA GLY A 628 -20.99 -13.68 13.67
C GLY A 628 -21.08 -13.12 12.26
N VAL A 629 -20.18 -13.54 11.41
CA VAL A 629 -20.13 -13.20 9.99
C VAL A 629 -20.67 -14.36 9.18
N THR A 630 -21.68 -14.11 8.36
CA THR A 630 -22.26 -15.09 7.42
C THR A 630 -21.67 -14.88 6.02
N LEU A 631 -21.17 -15.96 5.42
CA LEU A 631 -20.54 -15.96 4.11
C LEU A 631 -21.26 -16.89 3.16
N ASP A 632 -21.45 -16.45 1.94
CA ASP A 632 -21.95 -17.27 0.85
C ASP A 632 -20.81 -18.11 0.25
N ALA A 633 -21.02 -19.43 0.15
CA ALA A 633 -20.00 -20.37 -0.35
C ALA A 633 -19.59 -20.04 -1.81
N ASP A 634 -20.54 -19.64 -2.66
CA ASP A 634 -20.25 -19.34 -4.07
C ASP A 634 -19.40 -18.08 -4.19
N SER A 635 -19.64 -17.06 -3.35
CA SER A 635 -18.80 -15.86 -3.30
C SER A 635 -17.35 -16.20 -2.95
N LEU A 636 -17.11 -17.12 -2.01
CA LEU A 636 -15.77 -17.57 -1.65
C LEU A 636 -15.12 -18.37 -2.79
N ASN A 637 -15.86 -19.28 -3.42
CA ASN A 637 -15.37 -20.11 -4.52
C ASN A 637 -15.07 -19.30 -5.79
N ALA A 638 -15.87 -18.25 -6.05
CA ALA A 638 -15.76 -17.42 -7.24
C ALA A 638 -14.46 -16.60 -7.30
N MET A 639 -13.79 -16.38 -6.16
CA MET A 639 -12.53 -15.64 -6.12
C MET A 639 -11.39 -16.35 -6.85
N GLY A 640 -11.40 -17.70 -6.92
CA GLY A 640 -10.42 -18.47 -7.66
C GLY A 640 -9.02 -18.54 -7.03
N ALA A 641 -8.90 -18.32 -5.72
CA ALA A 641 -7.63 -18.41 -5.01
C ALA A 641 -7.12 -19.87 -4.92
N ALA A 642 -5.81 -20.06 -4.91
CA ALA A 642 -5.20 -21.38 -4.73
C ALA A 642 -5.38 -21.91 -3.29
N ARG A 643 -5.48 -21.00 -2.31
CA ARG A 643 -5.78 -21.33 -0.91
C ARG A 643 -6.92 -20.46 -0.40
N LEU A 644 -7.88 -21.12 0.25
CA LEU A 644 -8.93 -20.47 1.03
C LEU A 644 -8.73 -20.82 2.50
N MET A 645 -8.56 -19.81 3.34
CA MET A 645 -8.34 -19.97 4.77
C MET A 645 -9.39 -19.20 5.57
N LEU A 646 -10.12 -19.87 6.43
CA LEU A 646 -11.10 -19.27 7.33
C LEU A 646 -10.57 -19.32 8.77
N GLY A 647 -10.55 -18.17 9.44
CA GLY A 647 -10.15 -18.03 10.83
C GLY A 647 -8.65 -17.92 11.10
N GLY A 648 -7.80 -17.94 10.09
CA GLY A 648 -6.36 -17.89 10.27
C GLY A 648 -5.58 -17.28 9.13
N LEU A 649 -4.26 -17.20 9.31
CA LEU A 649 -3.27 -16.73 8.36
C LEU A 649 -2.10 -17.71 8.27
N THR A 650 -1.51 -17.82 7.10
CA THR A 650 -0.24 -18.55 6.93
C THR A 650 0.92 -17.59 7.06
N LEU A 651 1.85 -17.92 7.95
CA LEU A 651 3.07 -17.14 8.18
C LEU A 651 4.28 -17.94 7.69
N VAL A 652 5.16 -17.27 6.95
CA VAL A 652 6.49 -17.79 6.59
C VAL A 652 7.51 -17.03 7.41
N LYS A 653 8.19 -17.72 8.34
CA LYS A 653 9.21 -17.11 9.21
C LYS A 653 10.58 -17.30 8.61
N TYR A 654 11.07 -16.28 7.93
CA TYR A 654 12.41 -16.25 7.37
C TYR A 654 13.49 -16.04 8.45
N GLY A 655 14.60 -16.79 8.37
CA GLY A 655 15.75 -16.60 9.27
C GLY A 655 15.60 -17.14 10.69
N GLN A 656 14.50 -17.82 11.00
CA GLN A 656 14.25 -18.36 12.35
C GLN A 656 14.52 -19.87 12.49
N GLY A 657 15.29 -20.46 11.62
CA GLY A 657 15.69 -21.88 11.70
C GLY A 657 14.50 -22.83 11.66
N GLY A 658 14.18 -23.32 10.50
CA GLY A 658 13.10 -24.27 10.30
C GLY A 658 12.59 -24.24 8.85
N ASN A 659 12.29 -25.40 8.33
CA ASN A 659 11.78 -25.56 6.96
C ASN A 659 10.26 -25.75 6.99
N TYR A 660 9.51 -24.75 7.52
CA TYR A 660 8.07 -24.92 7.67
C TYR A 660 7.31 -23.59 7.61
N ILE A 661 6.06 -23.69 7.23
CA ILE A 661 5.08 -22.61 7.34
C ILE A 661 4.38 -22.74 8.68
N THR A 662 4.29 -21.68 9.44
CA THR A 662 3.45 -21.64 10.62
C THR A 662 2.05 -21.21 10.21
N VAL A 663 1.06 -22.06 10.47
CA VAL A 663 -0.36 -21.71 10.36
C VAL A 663 -0.83 -21.24 11.74
N ALA A 664 -1.32 -20.02 11.81
CA ALA A 664 -1.76 -19.42 13.07
C ALA A 664 -3.09 -18.70 12.88
N GLU A 665 -3.83 -18.56 13.96
CA GLU A 665 -4.97 -17.66 14.03
C GLU A 665 -4.48 -16.20 13.91
N GLY A 666 -5.20 -15.35 13.20
CA GLY A 666 -4.79 -13.95 13.01
C GLY A 666 -4.68 -13.20 14.34
N VAL A 667 -3.70 -12.31 14.44
CA VAL A 667 -3.32 -11.61 15.69
C VAL A 667 -4.50 -10.85 16.34
N ASN A 668 -5.44 -10.37 15.55
CA ASN A 668 -6.62 -9.63 16.00
C ASN A 668 -7.91 -10.42 15.80
N THR A 669 -7.85 -11.73 15.57
CA THR A 669 -9.04 -12.53 15.38
C THR A 669 -9.63 -12.91 16.72
N PRO A 670 -10.87 -12.53 17.00
CA PRO A 670 -11.61 -13.09 18.13
C PRO A 670 -11.73 -14.60 17.96
N LYS A 671 -11.65 -15.28 19.07
CA LYS A 671 -11.62 -16.73 19.17
C LYS A 671 -13.02 -17.30 18.96
N GLY A 672 -13.40 -17.62 17.74
CA GLY A 672 -14.77 -18.07 17.41
C GLY A 672 -14.84 -19.39 16.66
N SER A 673 -16.05 -19.89 16.50
CA SER A 673 -16.35 -21.12 15.79
C SER A 673 -16.49 -20.89 14.29
N ILE A 674 -16.13 -21.91 13.50
CA ILE A 674 -16.30 -21.91 12.05
C ILE A 674 -17.30 -23.04 11.73
N THR A 675 -18.42 -22.67 11.10
CA THR A 675 -19.47 -23.64 10.77
C THR A 675 -19.77 -23.60 9.28
N LEU A 676 -19.57 -24.72 8.59
CA LEU A 676 -20.10 -24.91 7.25
C LEU A 676 -21.50 -25.51 7.40
N ARG A 677 -22.52 -24.78 6.95
CA ARG A 677 -23.92 -25.17 7.06
C ARG A 677 -24.30 -26.19 6.01
N GLU A 678 -25.41 -26.90 6.25
CA GLU A 678 -26.01 -27.86 5.31
C GLU A 678 -26.07 -27.27 3.89
N GLY A 679 -25.55 -28.01 2.90
CA GLY A 679 -25.50 -27.62 1.49
C GLY A 679 -24.36 -26.67 1.10
N ALA A 680 -23.63 -26.12 2.06
CA ALA A 680 -22.45 -25.31 1.76
C ALA A 680 -21.30 -26.17 1.22
N THR A 681 -20.71 -25.77 0.10
CA THR A 681 -19.57 -26.45 -0.52
C THR A 681 -18.44 -25.47 -0.73
N LEU A 682 -17.28 -25.71 -0.09
CA LEU A 682 -16.06 -24.98 -0.38
C LEU A 682 -15.23 -25.73 -1.42
N ALA A 683 -14.77 -25.03 -2.43
CA ALA A 683 -14.11 -25.59 -3.61
C ALA A 683 -12.93 -24.71 -4.04
N ALA A 684 -11.76 -24.99 -3.50
CA ALA A 684 -10.48 -24.39 -3.88
C ALA A 684 -9.42 -25.50 -3.93
N PRO A 685 -8.26 -25.31 -4.57
CA PRO A 685 -7.17 -26.29 -4.54
C PRO A 685 -6.73 -26.68 -3.12
N GLU A 686 -6.91 -25.76 -2.17
CA GLU A 686 -6.58 -25.96 -0.76
C GLU A 686 -7.53 -25.15 0.14
N VAL A 687 -8.08 -25.77 1.16
CA VAL A 687 -8.99 -25.14 2.14
C VAL A 687 -8.48 -25.40 3.54
N PHE A 688 -8.33 -24.34 4.34
CA PHE A 688 -7.99 -24.43 5.77
C PHE A 688 -9.12 -23.78 6.60
N LEU A 689 -9.54 -24.49 7.65
CA LEU A 689 -10.39 -23.96 8.71
C LEU A 689 -9.58 -23.99 10.01
N VAL A 690 -9.48 -22.86 10.70
CA VAL A 690 -8.55 -22.67 11.82
C VAL A 690 -9.21 -21.95 12.98
N SER A 691 -9.14 -22.48 14.19
CA SER A 691 -9.65 -21.85 15.42
C SER A 691 -8.87 -22.25 16.66
N ASN A 692 -8.77 -21.34 17.66
CA ASN A 692 -8.14 -21.62 18.97
C ASN A 692 -9.14 -22.00 20.08
N THR A 693 -10.32 -21.41 20.08
CA THR A 693 -11.28 -21.59 21.19
C THR A 693 -12.69 -21.90 20.72
N GLY A 694 -12.92 -21.90 19.39
CA GLY A 694 -14.18 -22.27 18.79
C GLY A 694 -14.15 -23.65 18.17
N GLU A 695 -15.32 -24.18 17.88
CA GLU A 695 -15.47 -25.42 17.15
C GLU A 695 -15.30 -25.21 15.64
N ILE A 696 -14.76 -26.21 14.97
CA ILE A 696 -14.84 -26.36 13.51
C ILE A 696 -15.93 -27.38 13.23
N VAL A 697 -17.03 -26.97 12.64
CA VAL A 697 -18.20 -27.80 12.37
C VAL A 697 -18.47 -27.85 10.87
N LEU A 698 -18.49 -29.05 10.32
CA LEU A 698 -19.10 -29.32 9.01
C LEU A 698 -20.43 -30.01 9.28
N GLU A 699 -21.54 -29.31 9.06
CA GLU A 699 -22.87 -29.92 9.22
C GLU A 699 -23.07 -31.06 8.24
N GLN A 700 -23.95 -31.99 8.58
CA GLN A 700 -24.39 -33.00 7.65
C GLN A 700 -24.91 -32.35 6.37
N GLY A 701 -24.41 -32.79 5.21
CA GLY A 701 -24.71 -32.16 3.91
C GLY A 701 -23.73 -31.05 3.47
N ALA A 702 -22.83 -30.59 4.35
CA ALA A 702 -21.75 -29.68 3.95
C ALA A 702 -20.57 -30.44 3.33
N SER A 703 -19.78 -29.78 2.47
CA SER A 703 -18.64 -30.43 1.82
C SER A 703 -17.45 -29.49 1.58
N ILE A 704 -16.27 -30.11 1.50
CA ILE A 704 -15.06 -29.47 0.98
C ILE A 704 -14.51 -30.38 -0.13
N ASN A 705 -14.43 -29.85 -1.35
CA ASN A 705 -13.98 -30.62 -2.51
C ASN A 705 -12.91 -29.85 -3.29
N THR A 706 -11.70 -30.36 -3.26
CA THR A 706 -10.53 -29.74 -3.93
C THR A 706 -10.20 -30.42 -5.26
N LEU A 707 -10.86 -31.53 -5.59
CA LEU A 707 -10.62 -32.31 -6.82
C LEU A 707 -10.83 -31.47 -8.07
N GLY A 708 -9.88 -31.54 -9.00
CA GLY A 708 -9.95 -30.82 -10.26
C GLY A 708 -9.85 -29.29 -10.14
N ARG A 709 -9.53 -28.75 -8.96
CA ARG A 709 -9.43 -27.31 -8.71
C ARG A 709 -8.04 -26.72 -8.96
N GLY A 710 -7.07 -27.56 -9.31
CA GLY A 710 -5.69 -27.14 -9.57
C GLY A 710 -4.72 -27.46 -8.45
N LYS A 711 -3.55 -26.84 -8.48
CA LYS A 711 -2.47 -27.11 -7.52
C LYS A 711 -2.68 -26.30 -6.25
N ALA A 712 -2.28 -26.89 -5.10
CA ALA A 712 -2.18 -26.17 -3.84
C ALA A 712 -1.24 -24.95 -3.95
N SER A 713 -1.50 -23.94 -3.12
CA SER A 713 -0.72 -22.69 -3.09
C SER A 713 0.76 -22.95 -2.80
N TYR A 714 1.03 -23.91 -1.91
CA TYR A 714 2.38 -24.20 -1.42
C TYR A 714 2.54 -25.70 -1.18
N ASP A 715 3.67 -26.24 -1.60
CA ASP A 715 4.00 -27.63 -1.30
C ASP A 715 4.80 -27.71 0.01
N ALA A 716 4.12 -28.12 1.07
CA ALA A 716 4.70 -28.21 2.40
C ALA A 716 5.38 -29.57 2.66
N ARG A 717 6.08 -30.12 1.67
CA ARG A 717 6.81 -31.41 1.81
C ARG A 717 7.83 -31.41 2.94
N ASP A 718 8.50 -30.27 3.13
CA ASP A 718 9.46 -30.08 4.22
C ASP A 718 8.79 -29.92 5.57
N GLY A 719 7.46 -29.92 5.57
CA GLY A 719 6.62 -29.85 6.73
C GLY A 719 6.23 -28.44 7.13
N PHE A 720 5.21 -28.35 7.96
CA PHE A 720 4.81 -27.11 8.63
C PHE A 720 4.45 -27.35 10.08
N THR A 721 4.68 -26.35 10.92
CA THR A 721 4.17 -26.32 12.29
C THR A 721 2.90 -25.49 12.33
N TYR A 722 2.09 -25.67 13.36
CA TYR A 722 0.86 -24.95 13.59
C TYR A 722 0.79 -24.42 15.03
N GLN A 723 0.18 -23.23 15.18
CA GLN A 723 0.00 -22.55 16.49
C GLN A 723 -1.48 -22.38 16.82
N VAL A 724 -2.29 -23.37 16.48
CA VAL A 724 -3.73 -23.33 16.70
C VAL A 724 -4.19 -24.60 17.39
N ALA A 725 -5.31 -24.49 18.14
CA ALA A 725 -5.87 -25.64 18.83
C ALA A 725 -6.63 -26.58 17.91
N ASN A 726 -7.34 -26.03 16.92
CA ASN A 726 -8.17 -26.77 15.99
C ASN A 726 -7.86 -26.37 14.56
N MET A 727 -7.58 -27.32 13.70
CA MET A 727 -7.33 -27.09 12.28
C MET A 727 -7.88 -28.26 11.44
N LEU A 728 -8.66 -27.94 10.43
CA LEU A 728 -9.05 -28.85 9.36
C LEU A 728 -8.48 -28.34 8.05
N ALA A 729 -7.65 -29.13 7.36
CA ALA A 729 -7.08 -28.80 6.07
C ALA A 729 -7.40 -29.89 5.04
N VAL A 730 -7.89 -29.47 3.88
CA VAL A 730 -8.14 -30.32 2.71
C VAL A 730 -7.38 -29.72 1.55
N SER A 731 -6.40 -30.45 1.00
CA SER A 731 -5.43 -29.90 0.05
C SER A 731 -5.10 -30.86 -1.07
N ASN A 732 -4.98 -30.37 -2.30
CA ASN A 732 -4.41 -31.13 -3.42
C ASN A 732 -2.88 -31.29 -3.32
N GLY A 733 -2.24 -30.63 -2.36
CA GLY A 733 -0.83 -30.77 -2.05
C GLY A 733 -0.55 -31.73 -0.91
N LEU A 734 0.70 -32.15 -0.77
CA LEU A 734 1.16 -32.90 0.40
C LEU A 734 1.37 -31.94 1.57
N LEU A 735 0.62 -32.16 2.65
CA LEU A 735 0.77 -31.44 3.90
C LEU A 735 1.47 -32.32 4.92
N ASN A 736 2.74 -32.11 5.16
CA ASN A 736 3.52 -32.84 6.15
C ASN A 736 3.55 -32.04 7.48
N VAL A 737 2.77 -32.47 8.46
CA VAL A 737 2.69 -31.86 9.77
C VAL A 737 3.83 -32.34 10.66
N ILE A 738 4.73 -31.46 11.05
CA ILE A 738 5.89 -31.80 11.86
C ILE A 738 5.57 -31.77 13.35
N SER A 739 5.16 -30.63 13.86
CA SER A 739 4.87 -30.41 15.28
C SER A 739 4.02 -29.20 15.52
N LYS A 740 3.33 -29.18 16.66
CA LYS A 740 2.63 -28.02 17.17
C LYS A 740 3.62 -27.07 17.84
N ALA A 741 3.66 -25.83 17.41
CA ALA A 741 4.28 -24.78 18.20
C ALA A 741 3.38 -24.46 19.41
N GLN A 742 3.97 -24.26 20.61
CA GLN A 742 3.19 -24.00 21.82
C GLN A 742 2.27 -22.79 21.60
N ALA A 743 0.95 -23.04 21.62
CA ALA A 743 -0.03 -21.97 21.71
C ALA A 743 -0.08 -21.48 23.16
N GLY A 744 0.11 -20.18 23.36
CA GLY A 744 -0.14 -19.56 24.65
C GLY A 744 -1.64 -19.46 24.90
N GLY A 745 -2.09 -19.91 26.07
CA GLY A 745 -3.48 -19.71 26.52
C GLY A 745 -4.33 -21.00 26.61
N GLN A 746 -5.56 -20.84 27.10
CA GLN A 746 -6.53 -21.93 27.16
C GLN A 746 -7.08 -22.24 25.77
N THR A 747 -7.09 -23.52 25.43
CA THR A 747 -7.69 -24.03 24.18
C THR A 747 -9.03 -24.67 24.49
N SER A 748 -9.98 -24.55 23.58
CA SER A 748 -11.32 -25.16 23.67
C SER A 748 -11.90 -25.44 22.28
N GLY A 749 -13.08 -25.99 22.21
CA GLY A 749 -13.75 -26.35 20.97
C GLY A 749 -13.46 -27.76 20.53
N GLY A 750 -13.19 -27.95 19.27
CA GLY A 750 -12.94 -29.27 18.65
C GLY A 750 -13.27 -29.28 17.17
N ILE A 751 -13.29 -30.47 16.60
CA ILE A 751 -13.68 -30.69 15.21
C ILE A 751 -14.85 -31.66 15.15
N ARG A 752 -15.94 -31.23 14.49
CA ARG A 752 -17.14 -32.05 14.32
C ARG A 752 -17.52 -32.15 12.85
N LEU A 753 -17.48 -33.35 12.28
CA LEU A 753 -17.71 -33.59 10.87
C LEU A 753 -18.99 -34.41 10.67
N GLY A 754 -19.92 -33.91 9.87
CA GLY A 754 -21.18 -34.58 9.57
C GLY A 754 -22.16 -34.61 10.74
N VAL A 755 -22.11 -33.57 11.60
CA VAL A 755 -22.95 -33.44 12.80
C VAL A 755 -23.63 -32.06 12.77
N CYS A 756 -24.93 -32.05 13.02
CA CYS A 756 -25.68 -30.78 13.05
C CYS A 756 -25.27 -29.90 14.23
N ALA A 757 -25.02 -28.62 13.98
CA ALA A 757 -24.54 -27.68 15.00
C ALA A 757 -25.66 -27.27 15.98
N SER A 758 -26.84 -26.93 15.48
CA SER A 758 -27.94 -26.37 16.30
C SER A 758 -29.34 -26.75 15.85
N ALA A 759 -29.57 -27.10 14.62
CA ALA A 759 -30.87 -27.50 14.08
C ALA A 759 -30.72 -28.83 13.34
N PRO A 760 -31.77 -29.64 13.17
CA PRO A 760 -31.70 -30.83 12.36
C PRO A 760 -31.20 -30.52 10.95
N CYS A 761 -30.21 -31.24 10.50
CA CYS A 761 -29.64 -31.16 9.16
C CYS A 761 -29.63 -32.56 8.51
N SER A 762 -29.44 -32.61 7.20
CA SER A 762 -29.55 -33.85 6.44
C SER A 762 -28.52 -33.89 5.29
N GLY A 763 -28.43 -35.02 4.60
CA GLY A 763 -27.54 -35.16 3.47
C GLY A 763 -26.22 -35.86 3.84
N GLN A 764 -25.25 -35.82 2.97
CA GLN A 764 -23.95 -36.46 3.11
C GLN A 764 -22.84 -35.44 3.15
N THR A 765 -22.04 -35.50 4.16
CA THR A 765 -20.81 -34.66 4.27
C THR A 765 -19.69 -35.31 3.48
N ALA A 766 -18.98 -34.49 2.67
CA ALA A 766 -17.93 -35.01 1.80
C ALA A 766 -16.64 -34.20 1.92
N LEU A 767 -15.49 -34.85 2.00
CA LEU A 767 -14.15 -34.29 2.07
C LEU A 767 -13.27 -34.96 1.03
N TYR A 768 -12.98 -34.29 -0.09
CA TYR A 768 -12.22 -34.89 -1.19
C TYR A 768 -11.01 -34.05 -1.59
N SER A 769 -9.86 -34.69 -1.75
CA SER A 769 -8.62 -34.08 -2.25
C SER A 769 -7.72 -35.07 -3.00
N ASP A 770 -6.92 -34.57 -3.94
CA ASP A 770 -5.85 -35.31 -4.60
C ASP A 770 -4.59 -35.46 -3.72
N GLY A 771 -4.50 -34.81 -2.60
CA GLY A 771 -3.33 -34.76 -1.74
C GLY A 771 -3.61 -35.21 -0.30
N SER A 772 -3.90 -34.24 0.57
CA SER A 772 -3.96 -34.45 2.02
C SER A 772 -5.28 -34.01 2.63
N LEU A 773 -5.75 -34.77 3.59
CA LEU A 773 -6.76 -34.39 4.57
C LEU A 773 -6.11 -34.44 5.95
N VAL A 774 -6.08 -33.29 6.63
CA VAL A 774 -5.45 -33.13 7.94
C VAL A 774 -6.47 -32.60 8.93
N ALA A 775 -6.68 -33.29 10.03
CA ALA A 775 -7.49 -32.83 11.15
C ALA A 775 -6.66 -32.85 12.43
N LEU A 776 -6.44 -31.66 13.00
CA LEU A 776 -5.63 -31.47 14.21
C LEU A 776 -6.46 -30.80 15.28
N THR A 777 -6.58 -31.42 16.46
CA THR A 777 -7.28 -30.82 17.59
C THR A 777 -6.71 -31.25 18.93
N ASP A 778 -6.62 -30.32 19.87
CA ASP A 778 -6.32 -30.61 21.27
C ASP A 778 -7.56 -31.06 22.05
N ASN A 779 -8.73 -30.97 21.44
CA ASN A 779 -10.02 -31.13 22.08
C ASN A 779 -10.83 -32.32 21.48
N ALA A 780 -12.14 -32.23 21.48
CA ALA A 780 -12.98 -33.29 20.95
C ALA A 780 -12.89 -33.41 19.43
N PHE A 781 -12.90 -34.67 18.94
CA PHE A 781 -13.04 -34.99 17.53
C PHE A 781 -14.24 -35.90 17.35
N GLU A 782 -15.19 -35.49 16.51
CA GLU A 782 -16.39 -36.26 16.21
C GLU A 782 -16.56 -36.48 14.71
N LEU A 783 -16.75 -37.67 14.29
CA LEU A 783 -16.99 -38.07 12.90
C LEU A 783 -18.36 -38.74 12.78
N GLY A 784 -19.30 -38.03 12.18
CA GLY A 784 -20.67 -38.52 11.97
C GLY A 784 -20.73 -39.68 10.97
N ASP A 785 -21.85 -40.43 11.03
CA ASP A 785 -22.02 -41.64 10.21
C ASP A 785 -22.21 -41.38 8.72
N GLN A 786 -22.60 -40.16 8.35
CA GLN A 786 -22.85 -39.74 6.96
C GLN A 786 -21.65 -38.99 6.37
N VAL A 787 -20.44 -39.17 6.88
CA VAL A 787 -19.22 -38.58 6.32
C VAL A 787 -18.57 -39.51 5.33
N ARG A 788 -18.31 -39.00 4.13
CA ARG A 788 -17.42 -39.64 3.15
C ARG A 788 -16.15 -38.84 2.98
N TYR A 789 -15.05 -39.46 2.74
CA TYR A 789 -13.82 -38.80 2.41
C TYR A 789 -12.99 -39.63 1.42
N GLY A 790 -12.17 -38.92 0.63
CA GLY A 790 -11.19 -39.51 -0.27
C GLY A 790 -9.96 -38.60 -0.35
N THR A 791 -8.80 -39.19 -0.05
CA THR A 791 -7.52 -38.49 -0.04
C THR A 791 -6.37 -39.50 -0.10
N ARG A 792 -5.21 -39.09 -0.58
CA ARG A 792 -4.00 -39.93 -0.58
C ARG A 792 -3.36 -40.01 0.80
N HIS A 793 -3.42 -38.91 1.56
CA HIS A 793 -2.81 -38.78 2.87
C HIS A 793 -3.85 -38.35 3.89
N LEU A 794 -4.20 -39.20 4.83
CA LEU A 794 -5.03 -38.86 5.99
C LEU A 794 -4.14 -38.69 7.21
N ASN A 795 -4.18 -37.52 7.84
CA ASN A 795 -3.45 -37.20 9.05
C ASN A 795 -4.44 -36.75 10.15
N LEU A 796 -4.51 -37.48 11.23
CA LEU A 796 -5.30 -37.16 12.41
C LEU A 796 -4.35 -36.93 13.58
N GLY A 797 -4.16 -35.65 13.94
CA GLY A 797 -3.37 -35.21 15.10
C GLY A 797 -4.28 -34.90 16.27
N LEU A 798 -4.44 -35.81 17.20
CA LEU A 798 -5.38 -35.73 18.29
C LEU A 798 -4.66 -35.84 19.62
N ASN A 799 -5.13 -35.07 20.61
CA ASN A 799 -4.54 -35.09 21.94
C ASN A 799 -4.83 -36.44 22.66
N ASN A 800 -6.06 -36.97 22.49
CA ASN A 800 -6.47 -38.25 23.06
C ASN A 800 -7.25 -39.11 22.05
N ILE A 801 -7.00 -40.41 22.08
CA ILE A 801 -7.78 -41.39 21.35
C ILE A 801 -8.30 -42.41 22.37
N ASN A 802 -9.61 -42.39 22.60
CA ASN A 802 -10.29 -43.33 23.52
C ASN A 802 -10.67 -44.60 22.76
N VAL A 803 -10.04 -45.70 23.11
CA VAL A 803 -10.25 -47.02 22.44
C VAL A 803 -10.92 -47.98 23.40
N GLY A 804 -11.98 -48.66 22.94
CA GLY A 804 -12.68 -49.64 23.76
C GLY A 804 -13.91 -50.21 23.06
N SER A 805 -14.59 -51.18 23.71
CA SER A 805 -15.89 -51.62 23.22
C SER A 805 -16.92 -50.50 23.36
N PRO A 806 -17.98 -50.47 22.52
CA PRO A 806 -19.03 -49.44 22.59
C PRO A 806 -19.62 -49.35 24.00
N GLU A 807 -19.81 -50.46 24.70
CA GLU A 807 -20.37 -50.53 26.03
C GLU A 807 -19.42 -49.90 27.09
N ALA A 808 -18.12 -50.20 26.97
CA ALA A 808 -17.11 -49.68 27.89
C ALA A 808 -16.94 -48.17 27.73
N LEU A 809 -16.94 -47.70 26.47
CA LEU A 809 -16.85 -46.28 26.13
C LEU A 809 -18.10 -45.51 26.59
N ALA A 810 -19.29 -46.08 26.39
CA ALA A 810 -20.53 -45.49 26.85
C ALA A 810 -20.60 -45.41 28.39
N ALA A 811 -20.15 -46.47 29.09
CA ALA A 811 -20.08 -46.44 30.56
C ALA A 811 -19.05 -45.44 31.09
N ALA A 812 -17.92 -45.26 30.44
CA ALA A 812 -16.93 -44.28 30.81
C ALA A 812 -17.42 -42.82 30.55
N ALA A 813 -18.14 -42.62 29.44
CA ALA A 813 -18.78 -41.34 29.13
C ALA A 813 -19.87 -40.96 30.13
N ALA A 814 -20.77 -41.92 30.46
CA ALA A 814 -21.80 -41.74 31.48
C ALA A 814 -21.22 -41.41 32.87
N GLY A 815 -20.06 -41.97 33.16
CA GLY A 815 -19.32 -41.68 34.40
C GLY A 815 -18.44 -40.47 34.39
N ASN A 816 -18.48 -39.66 33.30
CA ASN A 816 -17.62 -38.46 33.08
C ASN A 816 -16.10 -38.77 33.23
N ARG A 817 -15.70 -39.96 32.80
CA ARG A 817 -14.31 -40.48 32.91
C ARG A 817 -13.60 -40.54 31.53
N LEU A 818 -14.27 -40.13 30.45
CA LEU A 818 -13.70 -40.14 29.11
C LEU A 818 -12.95 -38.80 28.89
N PRO A 819 -11.64 -38.82 28.66
CA PRO A 819 -10.94 -37.60 28.25
C PRO A 819 -11.48 -37.06 26.94
N SER A 820 -11.45 -35.72 26.78
CA SER A 820 -11.76 -35.07 25.50
C SER A 820 -10.81 -35.56 24.41
N GLY A 821 -11.36 -35.95 23.26
CA GLY A 821 -10.59 -36.51 22.14
C GLY A 821 -11.50 -37.30 21.20
N MET A 822 -10.89 -38.15 20.37
CA MET A 822 -11.61 -39.03 19.48
C MET A 822 -12.00 -40.35 20.22
N THR A 823 -13.22 -40.75 20.06
CA THR A 823 -13.63 -42.12 20.48
C THR A 823 -13.53 -43.04 19.28
N LEU A 824 -12.61 -44.02 19.34
CA LEU A 824 -12.33 -44.98 18.28
C LEU A 824 -13.02 -46.31 18.59
N THR A 825 -14.13 -46.55 17.88
CA THR A 825 -14.77 -47.85 17.85
C THR A 825 -14.28 -48.66 16.65
N GLN A 826 -14.52 -50.00 16.66
CA GLN A 826 -14.20 -50.85 15.49
C GLN A 826 -14.93 -50.34 14.23
N GLN A 827 -16.17 -49.92 14.35
CA GLN A 827 -16.95 -49.41 13.23
C GLN A 827 -16.33 -48.12 12.66
N LEU A 828 -15.87 -47.20 13.52
CA LEU A 828 -15.20 -46.01 13.10
C LEU A 828 -13.85 -46.30 12.43
N LEU A 829 -13.07 -47.23 12.99
CA LEU A 829 -11.82 -47.70 12.40
C LEU A 829 -12.05 -48.30 11.01
N ASP A 830 -13.05 -49.16 10.86
CA ASP A 830 -13.40 -49.74 9.57
C ASP A 830 -13.80 -48.72 8.53
N ARG A 831 -14.49 -47.64 8.93
CA ARG A 831 -14.81 -46.51 8.05
C ARG A 831 -13.57 -45.73 7.64
N LEU A 832 -12.69 -45.43 8.59
CA LEU A 832 -11.44 -44.71 8.32
C LEU A 832 -10.51 -45.50 7.37
N LEU A 833 -10.48 -46.83 7.50
CA LEU A 833 -9.65 -47.67 6.65
C LEU A 833 -10.21 -47.90 5.24
N ARG A 834 -11.49 -47.72 5.02
CA ARG A 834 -12.13 -47.94 3.71
C ARG A 834 -11.99 -46.76 2.76
N GLY A 835 -12.06 -45.50 3.24
CA GLY A 835 -12.05 -44.31 2.41
C GLY A 835 -13.06 -44.39 1.26
N ASP A 836 -12.99 -43.41 0.34
CA ASP A 836 -13.72 -43.48 -0.92
C ASP A 836 -12.77 -43.88 -2.05
N THR A 837 -13.00 -45.03 -2.67
CA THR A 837 -12.14 -45.58 -3.71
C THR A 837 -12.09 -44.79 -5.01
N GLN A 838 -12.94 -43.76 -5.18
CA GLN A 838 -12.93 -42.92 -6.36
C GLN A 838 -11.74 -41.98 -6.41
N VAL A 839 -10.99 -41.84 -5.35
CA VAL A 839 -9.84 -40.94 -5.20
C VAL A 839 -8.52 -41.69 -4.99
N GLY A 840 -8.54 -43.03 -5.11
CA GLY A 840 -7.44 -43.94 -4.83
C GLY A 840 -6.16 -43.74 -5.62
#